data_a047ce02b0109b1f198b72c71d3110da
#
_entry.id   a047ce02b0109b1f198b72c71d3110da
#
_cell.length_a   1.000
_cell.length_b   1.000
_cell.length_c   1.000
_cell.angle_alpha   90.00
_cell.angle_beta   90.00
_cell.angle_gamma   90.00
#
_symmetry.space_group_name_H-M   'P 1'
#
loop_
_entity.id
_entity.type
_entity.pdbx_description
1 polymer ?
#
loop_
_entity_poly.entity_id
_entity_poly.type
_entity_poly.pdbx_seq_one_letter_code
_entity_poly.pdbx_strand_id
1 'polypeptide(L)'
;MTTNSQQNLEKFITFCQQHIKGQERKEAQIFLDRFFQGFGYDGALEAGAKYEEAIKKGSKKKNTGFADLVWKPKLLIEMKKRGEDLSKHYAQAFEYWSRLVPNRPRYVILCNFDEFWIFDFNLQLDEPVDIVKIEDLTHRQSAFNFMMRGDVKSIFKNNQVDVTEKAGRRLGELFQILQQRLNFRPPTPNSGGVITEKVTTLGDLGVNQTLKIQRFILQCVLAMFAEDRGLLPHNLFIRCVEECLEGASSYDVLGGLFREMNNRGVTPAGKYQGVEYFNGGLFSIVDAIELTKPELEILATVARQDWSKVRPAIFGNIFEGTVNAQQRHSYGIHYTSEADIMKIVRPTISKYWEDLIDSANTIKDLTNLQLKLQEYKVLDPACGSGNFLYIAYQELKRIEQLLLDKIKSKTKGNNQQFNLSFVTPNQFYGMDVNPFAVELAKVTLMIARKVAIDKFNLTEPALPLDSLDNNIICCDALFTDWVKVDAIIGNPPFLGGKKLRQELGDDYVEKVYQQFKEVKGQPDFCIYWFRKSHDNLATNIRVGLVATNSISQNVGRIASLDYIVNNNGYIYEAFAHQKWSGDAAVYVNIVNWCYEKPKEYYLNNKLVKQINSSLTNSVDVSQAQKLKNNKNLAFKGVSPCGKGFILTEKEAQKWINQNSIYKTVIKPFLDAKDLARNPHGKPSRWIIDFNNLTLEEASNYPLAFERVKKTIPEERKNNRNEKLKVNWWQYEGNRLNMRDVITPLSYYFAIPRHSKWFIFLPITVNNLPADSTVIVASDDFYILGILTSKIHRLWVKAQSSTLKGDTRYTNTTCFETFPFPFVCPPAPNSGGVIPEKVSTIGDLGAEKIVQQIRDKMIELHNYRTEQMERKSWGITQLYNAFFHEPSSKLYQLHQQLDKLVMKAYNFDENGDILEQLLTLNLAISEKEN
;
A
#
# COMPACT_ATOMS: atom_id res chain seq x y z
N MET A 1 -25.31 32.10 -7.39
CA MET A 1 -25.80 30.76 -6.89
C MET A 1 -25.90 30.67 -5.35
N THR A 2 -25.54 31.68 -4.61
CA THR A 2 -25.42 31.69 -3.13
C THR A 2 -26.73 31.99 -2.37
N THR A 3 -27.67 32.70 -2.94
CA THR A 3 -28.92 33.12 -2.27
C THR A 3 -29.95 31.98 -2.06
N ASN A 4 -30.02 31.02 -2.96
CA ASN A 4 -31.03 29.96 -2.90
C ASN A 4 -30.68 28.85 -1.88
N SER A 5 -29.39 28.57 -1.65
CA SER A 5 -28.90 27.56 -0.68
C SER A 5 -29.07 28.05 0.77
N GLN A 6 -28.81 29.32 1.04
CA GLN A 6 -29.00 29.93 2.36
C GLN A 6 -30.45 29.94 2.78
N GLN A 7 -31.35 30.31 1.87
CA GLN A 7 -32.79 30.29 2.15
C GLN A 7 -33.35 28.89 2.44
N ASN A 8 -32.83 27.88 1.77
CA ASN A 8 -33.26 26.49 1.98
C ASN A 8 -32.77 25.96 3.36
N LEU A 9 -31.57 26.33 3.80
CA LEU A 9 -31.07 25.99 5.12
C LEU A 9 -31.86 26.72 6.24
N GLU A 10 -32.25 28.01 6.02
CA GLU A 10 -33.11 28.72 6.95
C GLU A 10 -34.49 28.06 7.10
N LYS A 11 -35.08 27.58 5.99
CA LYS A 11 -36.33 26.79 6.02
C LYS A 11 -36.12 25.47 6.79
N PHE A 12 -34.99 24.79 6.62
CA PHE A 12 -34.69 23.57 7.37
C PHE A 12 -34.58 23.85 8.87
N ILE A 13 -33.84 24.89 9.28
CA ILE A 13 -33.69 25.28 10.69
C ILE A 13 -35.07 25.60 11.29
N THR A 14 -35.87 26.40 10.59
CA THR A 14 -37.25 26.78 11.05
C THR A 14 -38.13 25.55 11.21
N PHE A 15 -38.04 24.60 10.25
CA PHE A 15 -38.77 23.31 10.34
C PHE A 15 -38.33 22.50 11.56
N CYS A 16 -37.02 22.40 11.83
CA CYS A 16 -36.52 21.69 13.00
C CYS A 16 -37.01 22.29 14.31
N GLN A 17 -37.02 23.60 14.42
CA GLN A 17 -37.51 24.31 15.61
C GLN A 17 -39.02 24.12 15.87
N GLN A 18 -39.82 24.08 14.80
CA GLN A 18 -41.28 23.99 14.90
C GLN A 18 -41.83 22.57 15.02
N HIS A 19 -41.16 21.58 14.38
CA HIS A 19 -41.76 20.26 14.19
C HIS A 19 -40.96 19.11 14.76
N ILE A 20 -39.66 19.26 15.06
CA ILE A 20 -38.79 18.17 15.52
C ILE A 20 -38.66 18.20 17.05
N LYS A 21 -39.14 17.13 17.70
CA LYS A 21 -39.01 16.91 19.14
C LYS A 21 -37.77 16.16 19.58
N GLY A 22 -37.02 15.57 18.61
CA GLY A 22 -35.77 14.82 18.84
C GLY A 22 -36.01 13.36 19.21
N GLN A 23 -37.08 12.76 18.72
CA GLN A 23 -37.35 11.32 18.89
C GLN A 23 -36.67 10.52 17.75
N GLU A 24 -35.50 9.90 18.01
CA GLU A 24 -34.68 9.21 17.05
C GLU A 24 -35.48 8.29 16.10
N ARG A 25 -36.26 7.34 16.66
CA ARG A 25 -37.00 6.35 15.83
C ARG A 25 -38.14 6.91 14.98
N LYS A 26 -38.69 8.08 15.34
CA LYS A 26 -39.86 8.61 14.63
C LYS A 26 -39.54 9.74 13.68
N GLU A 27 -38.46 10.46 13.98
CA GLU A 27 -38.18 11.74 13.31
C GLU A 27 -36.90 11.75 12.51
N ALA A 28 -36.00 10.73 12.66
CA ALA A 28 -34.72 10.69 11.98
C ALA A 28 -34.84 10.76 10.45
N GLN A 29 -35.73 9.97 9.86
CA GLN A 29 -35.89 9.96 8.39
C GLN A 29 -36.41 11.30 7.87
N ILE A 30 -37.42 11.91 8.50
CA ILE A 30 -37.97 13.20 8.09
C ILE A 30 -36.91 14.29 8.25
N PHE A 31 -36.17 14.28 9.36
CA PHE A 31 -35.09 15.22 9.60
C PHE A 31 -33.99 15.12 8.53
N LEU A 32 -33.53 13.93 8.25
CA LEU A 32 -32.48 13.69 7.25
C LEU A 32 -32.94 14.06 5.82
N ASP A 33 -34.19 13.77 5.49
CA ASP A 33 -34.76 14.16 4.20
C ASP A 33 -34.81 15.69 4.03
N ARG A 34 -35.29 16.40 5.06
CA ARG A 34 -35.29 17.87 5.09
C ARG A 34 -33.88 18.46 5.10
N PHE A 35 -32.91 17.78 5.74
CA PHE A 35 -31.51 18.19 5.72
C PHE A 35 -30.96 18.15 4.30
N PHE A 36 -31.22 17.08 3.54
CA PHE A 36 -30.84 17.00 2.13
C PHE A 36 -31.52 18.07 1.27
N GLN A 37 -32.80 18.37 1.54
CA GLN A 37 -33.51 19.47 0.86
C GLN A 37 -32.88 20.82 1.13
N GLY A 38 -32.36 21.05 2.33
CA GLY A 38 -31.57 22.24 2.68
C GLY A 38 -30.34 22.46 1.79
N PHE A 39 -29.75 21.38 1.26
CA PHE A 39 -28.63 21.44 0.31
C PHE A 39 -29.04 21.35 -1.17
N GLY A 40 -30.36 21.46 -1.46
CA GLY A 40 -30.86 21.53 -2.84
C GLY A 40 -31.05 20.18 -3.53
N TYR A 41 -31.21 19.09 -2.78
CA TYR A 41 -31.71 17.81 -3.27
C TYR A 41 -33.23 17.73 -3.08
N ASP A 42 -33.90 16.86 -3.84
CA ASP A 42 -35.35 16.66 -3.65
C ASP A 42 -35.63 15.86 -2.37
N GLY A 43 -34.67 15.06 -1.93
CA GLY A 43 -34.65 14.26 -0.71
C GLY A 43 -33.37 13.44 -0.60
N ALA A 44 -33.23 12.64 0.44
CA ALA A 44 -32.07 11.80 0.65
C ALA A 44 -32.04 10.61 -0.30
N LEU A 45 -33.20 9.99 -0.57
CA LEU A 45 -33.31 8.87 -1.53
C LEU A 45 -33.02 9.33 -2.96
N GLU A 46 -33.54 10.48 -3.37
CA GLU A 46 -33.32 11.08 -4.68
C GLU A 46 -31.86 11.49 -4.90
N ALA A 47 -31.14 11.82 -3.82
CA ALA A 47 -29.70 12.02 -3.83
C ALA A 47 -28.89 10.72 -4.00
N GLY A 48 -29.54 9.56 -3.89
CA GLY A 48 -28.91 8.24 -3.96
C GLY A 48 -28.43 7.67 -2.62
N ALA A 49 -28.88 8.26 -1.49
CA ALA A 49 -28.64 7.71 -0.17
C ALA A 49 -29.62 6.56 0.15
N LYS A 50 -29.29 5.76 1.16
CA LYS A 50 -30.12 4.65 1.65
C LYS A 50 -30.34 4.79 3.13
N TYR A 51 -31.59 4.62 3.57
CA TYR A 51 -31.91 4.54 4.99
C TYR A 51 -31.72 3.11 5.51
N GLU A 52 -31.44 2.98 6.79
CA GLU A 52 -31.35 1.71 7.53
C GLU A 52 -30.47 0.67 6.83
N GLU A 53 -29.30 1.10 6.30
CA GLU A 53 -28.36 0.16 5.66
C GLU A 53 -27.86 -0.85 6.68
N ALA A 54 -28.11 -2.14 6.42
CA ALA A 54 -27.70 -3.22 7.30
C ALA A 54 -26.18 -3.42 7.31
N ILE A 55 -25.57 -3.31 8.47
CA ILE A 55 -24.13 -3.49 8.70
C ILE A 55 -23.91 -4.76 9.52
N LYS A 56 -23.27 -5.75 8.92
CA LYS A 56 -22.97 -7.02 9.60
C LYS A 56 -21.84 -6.82 10.62
N LYS A 57 -22.12 -7.01 11.91
CA LYS A 57 -21.15 -6.88 13.02
C LYS A 57 -20.38 -8.19 13.32
N GLY A 58 -20.73 -9.32 12.70
CA GLY A 58 -20.11 -10.64 12.90
C GLY A 58 -20.85 -11.75 12.17
N SER A 59 -20.38 -13.00 12.31
CA SER A 59 -20.90 -14.17 11.60
C SER A 59 -22.30 -14.64 12.03
N LYS A 60 -22.81 -14.20 13.17
CA LYS A 60 -24.14 -14.59 13.67
C LYS A 60 -25.21 -13.60 13.22
N LYS A 61 -26.36 -14.11 12.72
CA LYS A 61 -27.53 -13.32 12.29
C LYS A 61 -28.03 -12.29 13.34
N LYS A 62 -27.73 -12.46 14.62
CA LYS A 62 -28.10 -11.53 15.71
C LYS A 62 -27.20 -10.30 15.85
N ASN A 63 -26.09 -10.22 15.11
CA ASN A 63 -25.14 -9.10 15.19
C ASN A 63 -25.19 -8.20 13.93
N THR A 64 -26.38 -7.83 13.48
CA THR A 64 -26.55 -6.84 12.42
C THR A 64 -26.92 -5.52 13.05
N GLY A 65 -26.12 -4.48 12.85
CA GLY A 65 -26.47 -3.10 13.13
C GLY A 65 -27.08 -2.46 11.88
N PHE A 66 -27.78 -1.36 12.06
CA PHE A 66 -28.36 -0.59 10.96
C PHE A 66 -27.86 0.85 11.11
N ALA A 67 -27.25 1.39 10.04
CA ALA A 67 -26.91 2.80 9.97
C ALA A 67 -28.12 3.59 9.51
N ASP A 68 -28.43 4.69 10.17
CA ASP A 68 -29.63 5.47 9.87
C ASP A 68 -29.66 5.97 8.42
N LEU A 69 -28.50 6.43 7.90
CA LEU A 69 -28.38 6.81 6.50
C LEU A 69 -26.96 6.55 5.96
N VAL A 70 -26.87 5.98 4.75
CA VAL A 70 -25.61 5.80 4.03
C VAL A 70 -25.72 6.32 2.59
N TRP A 71 -24.87 7.27 2.26
CA TRP A 71 -24.73 7.84 0.92
C TRP A 71 -23.32 7.58 0.34
N LYS A 72 -23.16 6.44 -0.28
CA LYS A 72 -21.85 5.99 -0.83
C LYS A 72 -21.43 6.79 -2.08
N PRO A 73 -20.15 7.18 -2.22
CA PRO A 73 -19.04 7.04 -1.26
C PRO A 73 -18.86 8.28 -0.36
N LYS A 74 -19.87 9.11 -0.16
CA LYS A 74 -19.75 10.45 0.45
C LYS A 74 -19.95 10.47 1.95
N LEU A 75 -21.06 9.90 2.46
CA LEU A 75 -21.55 10.21 3.81
C LEU A 75 -22.22 9.00 4.48
N LEU A 76 -21.96 8.85 5.79
CA LEU A 76 -22.70 8.03 6.75
C LEU A 76 -23.26 8.97 7.80
N ILE A 77 -24.52 8.83 8.18
CA ILE A 77 -25.14 9.56 9.30
C ILE A 77 -25.73 8.57 10.30
N GLU A 78 -25.43 8.81 11.56
CA GLU A 78 -26.04 8.16 12.73
C GLU A 78 -26.79 9.21 13.54
N MET A 79 -28.08 8.98 13.77
CA MET A 79 -28.93 9.83 14.57
C MET A 79 -28.99 9.34 16.02
N LYS A 80 -29.09 10.25 16.93
CA LYS A 80 -29.28 9.96 18.36
C LYS A 80 -30.37 10.85 18.92
N LYS A 81 -30.95 10.46 20.06
CA LYS A 81 -31.99 11.21 20.71
C LYS A 81 -31.47 12.61 21.11
N ARG A 82 -32.36 13.63 21.06
CA ARG A 82 -32.04 14.99 21.49
C ARG A 82 -31.48 15.04 22.91
N GLY A 83 -30.41 15.82 23.09
CA GLY A 83 -29.71 15.99 24.37
C GLY A 83 -28.80 14.81 24.74
N GLU A 84 -28.66 13.78 23.89
CA GLU A 84 -27.72 12.68 24.13
C GLU A 84 -26.30 13.11 23.83
N ASP A 85 -25.36 12.69 24.67
CA ASP A 85 -23.94 12.94 24.52
C ASP A 85 -23.37 12.09 23.35
N LEU A 86 -23.05 12.76 22.27
CA LEU A 86 -22.59 12.11 21.04
C LEU A 86 -21.21 11.44 21.17
N SER A 87 -20.40 11.83 22.15
CA SER A 87 -19.09 11.20 22.40
C SER A 87 -19.20 9.71 22.72
N LYS A 88 -20.27 9.29 23.36
CA LYS A 88 -20.57 7.89 23.71
C LYS A 88 -20.86 7.01 22.49
N HIS A 89 -21.20 7.62 21.37
CA HIS A 89 -21.58 6.93 20.13
C HIS A 89 -20.47 6.91 19.07
N TYR A 90 -19.31 7.50 19.36
CA TYR A 90 -18.14 7.50 18.51
C TYR A 90 -17.73 6.09 18.08
N ALA A 91 -17.62 5.16 19.03
CA ALA A 91 -17.18 3.79 18.75
C ALA A 91 -18.13 3.07 17.78
N GLN A 92 -19.44 3.30 17.88
CA GLN A 92 -20.45 2.75 16.98
C GLN A 92 -20.29 3.33 15.56
N ALA A 93 -20.16 4.64 15.43
CA ALA A 93 -20.00 5.32 14.15
C ALA A 93 -18.72 4.88 13.43
N PHE A 94 -17.62 4.78 14.17
CA PHE A 94 -16.35 4.28 13.66
C PHE A 94 -16.43 2.81 13.23
N GLU A 95 -17.08 1.95 14.01
CA GLU A 95 -17.32 0.55 13.66
C GLU A 95 -18.14 0.44 12.36
N TYR A 96 -19.22 1.19 12.22
CA TYR A 96 -20.05 1.19 11.02
C TYR A 96 -19.25 1.66 9.80
N TRP A 97 -18.52 2.77 9.92
CA TRP A 97 -17.66 3.27 8.87
C TRP A 97 -16.59 2.25 8.45
N SER A 98 -15.95 1.62 9.41
CA SER A 98 -14.89 0.64 9.13
C SER A 98 -15.39 -0.60 8.37
N ARG A 99 -16.68 -0.94 8.50
CA ARG A 99 -17.32 -2.11 7.88
C ARG A 99 -18.01 -1.82 6.54
N LEU A 100 -18.23 -0.56 6.18
CA LEU A 100 -18.84 -0.16 4.91
C LEU A 100 -17.85 -0.20 3.75
N VAL A 101 -17.56 -1.39 3.24
CA VAL A 101 -16.65 -1.62 2.12
C VAL A 101 -17.40 -2.38 1.03
N PRO A 102 -17.09 -2.18 -0.26
CA PRO A 102 -15.93 -1.47 -0.83
C PRO A 102 -16.03 0.05 -0.92
N ASN A 103 -17.19 0.64 -0.95
CA ASN A 103 -17.36 2.09 -1.16
C ASN A 103 -17.61 2.79 0.18
N ARG A 104 -16.57 2.84 1.03
CA ARG A 104 -16.61 3.47 2.34
C ARG A 104 -16.92 4.97 2.21
N PRO A 105 -17.90 5.51 2.94
CA PRO A 105 -18.16 6.94 2.95
C PRO A 105 -16.96 7.71 3.48
N ARG A 106 -16.66 8.85 2.87
CA ARG A 106 -15.56 9.69 3.33
C ARG A 106 -15.86 10.36 4.66
N TYR A 107 -17.07 10.88 4.80
CA TYR A 107 -17.51 11.62 5.99
C TYR A 107 -18.48 10.78 6.81
N VAL A 108 -18.41 10.97 8.13
CA VAL A 108 -19.37 10.39 9.08
C VAL A 108 -19.92 11.52 9.93
N ILE A 109 -21.23 11.52 10.12
CA ILE A 109 -21.92 12.49 11.00
C ILE A 109 -22.62 11.73 12.13
N LEU A 110 -22.35 12.15 13.35
CA LEU A 110 -23.23 11.89 14.49
C LEU A 110 -24.11 13.12 14.70
N CYS A 111 -25.41 12.92 14.87
CA CYS A 111 -26.35 14.02 15.08
C CYS A 111 -27.41 13.66 16.14
N ASN A 112 -27.68 14.60 17.06
CA ASN A 112 -28.69 14.45 18.08
C ASN A 112 -29.87 15.46 17.96
N PHE A 113 -30.13 15.94 16.74
CA PHE A 113 -31.09 16.96 16.37
C PHE A 113 -30.77 18.40 16.84
N ASP A 114 -29.70 18.62 17.59
CA ASP A 114 -29.25 19.93 18.03
C ASP A 114 -27.91 20.31 17.43
N GLU A 115 -27.06 19.30 17.19
CA GLU A 115 -25.72 19.49 16.65
C GLU A 115 -25.28 18.33 15.75
N PHE A 116 -24.36 18.64 14.82
CA PHE A 116 -23.69 17.73 13.93
C PHE A 116 -22.22 17.61 14.31
N TRP A 117 -21.78 16.40 14.68
CA TRP A 117 -20.38 16.06 14.84
C TRP A 117 -19.88 15.43 13.55
N ILE A 118 -19.04 16.13 12.81
CA ILE A 118 -18.54 15.72 11.51
C ILE A 118 -17.19 15.06 11.68
N PHE A 119 -17.02 13.83 11.19
CA PHE A 119 -15.77 13.08 11.19
C PHE A 119 -15.30 12.88 9.75
N ASP A 120 -14.00 13.01 9.52
CA ASP A 120 -13.28 12.50 8.35
C ASP A 120 -12.21 11.53 8.85
N PHE A 121 -12.58 10.24 8.98
CA PHE A 121 -11.68 9.21 9.51
C PHE A 121 -10.47 8.91 8.62
N ASN A 122 -10.39 9.50 7.43
CA ASN A 122 -9.16 9.46 6.63
C ASN A 122 -8.15 10.54 7.06
N LEU A 123 -8.60 11.56 7.78
CA LEU A 123 -7.77 12.66 8.26
C LEU A 123 -7.44 12.53 9.74
N GLN A 124 -8.46 12.32 10.58
CA GLN A 124 -8.28 12.19 12.03
C GLN A 124 -9.29 11.20 12.62
N LEU A 125 -8.82 10.34 13.53
CA LEU A 125 -9.63 9.27 14.10
C LEU A 125 -10.34 9.66 15.39
N ASP A 126 -9.70 10.45 16.27
CA ASP A 126 -10.12 10.56 17.64
C ASP A 126 -11.18 11.63 17.92
N GLU A 127 -11.25 12.66 17.10
CA GLU A 127 -12.13 13.79 17.30
C GLU A 127 -12.87 14.19 16.01
N PRO A 128 -14.05 14.81 16.11
CA PRO A 128 -14.72 15.37 14.95
C PRO A 128 -13.89 16.49 14.31
N VAL A 129 -13.87 16.55 13.00
CA VAL A 129 -13.22 17.64 12.24
C VAL A 129 -13.99 18.95 12.40
N ASP A 130 -15.26 18.87 12.73
CA ASP A 130 -16.10 20.02 13.08
C ASP A 130 -17.30 19.61 13.93
N ILE A 131 -17.76 20.55 14.77
CA ILE A 131 -19.01 20.45 15.52
C ILE A 131 -19.83 21.68 15.14
N VAL A 132 -20.98 21.45 14.52
CA VAL A 132 -21.85 22.51 14.03
C VAL A 132 -23.24 22.37 14.66
N LYS A 133 -23.69 23.40 15.39
CA LYS A 133 -25.06 23.44 15.88
C LYS A 133 -26.03 23.70 14.73
N ILE A 134 -27.26 23.20 14.84
CA ILE A 134 -28.28 23.38 13.79
C ILE A 134 -28.57 24.87 13.56
N GLU A 135 -28.61 25.66 14.57
CA GLU A 135 -28.82 27.11 14.49
C GLU A 135 -27.72 27.85 13.70
N ASP A 136 -26.48 27.30 13.71
CA ASP A 136 -25.32 27.88 13.04
C ASP A 136 -25.14 27.40 11.58
N LEU A 137 -26.01 26.53 11.05
CA LEU A 137 -25.84 25.91 9.73
C LEU A 137 -25.67 26.93 8.60
N THR A 138 -26.42 28.04 8.64
CA THR A 138 -26.33 29.10 7.61
C THR A 138 -24.97 29.79 7.59
N HIS A 139 -24.37 29.99 8.76
CA HIS A 139 -23.04 30.61 8.93
C HIS A 139 -21.89 29.60 8.78
N ARG A 140 -22.18 28.30 8.93
CA ARG A 140 -21.24 27.20 8.88
C ARG A 140 -21.42 26.29 7.67
N GLN A 141 -22.10 26.75 6.64
CA GLN A 141 -22.34 25.99 5.40
C GLN A 141 -21.06 25.42 4.79
N SER A 142 -19.93 26.14 4.93
CA SER A 142 -18.63 25.70 4.41
C SER A 142 -18.13 24.35 5.00
N ALA A 143 -18.55 23.98 6.21
CA ALA A 143 -18.26 22.67 6.80
C ALA A 143 -18.97 21.53 6.06
N PHE A 144 -20.09 21.81 5.41
CA PHE A 144 -20.90 20.86 4.64
C PHE A 144 -20.73 20.97 3.12
N ASN A 145 -19.64 21.55 2.64
CA ASN A 145 -19.40 21.67 1.19
C ASN A 145 -19.44 20.32 0.46
N PHE A 146 -19.12 19.23 1.15
CA PHE A 146 -19.25 17.86 0.61
C PHE A 146 -20.69 17.46 0.28
N MET A 147 -21.70 18.15 0.84
CA MET A 147 -23.11 17.98 0.48
C MET A 147 -23.45 18.65 -0.86
N MET A 148 -22.66 19.61 -1.33
CA MET A 148 -22.91 20.32 -2.57
C MET A 148 -22.67 19.46 -3.82
N ARG A 149 -23.26 19.85 -4.95
CA ARG A 149 -22.98 19.28 -6.27
C ARG A 149 -21.63 19.81 -6.76
N GLY A 150 -20.67 18.90 -7.03
CA GLY A 150 -19.29 19.23 -7.43
C GLY A 150 -18.26 18.94 -6.33
N ASP A 151 -16.98 18.98 -6.69
CA ASP A 151 -15.86 18.75 -5.77
C ASP A 151 -15.44 20.06 -5.06
N VAL A 152 -16.26 20.51 -4.12
CA VAL A 152 -15.92 21.68 -3.29
C VAL A 152 -15.33 21.21 -1.97
N LYS A 153 -14.10 21.61 -1.67
CA LYS A 153 -13.43 21.27 -0.40
C LYS A 153 -14.15 21.89 0.79
N SER A 154 -14.47 21.07 1.80
CA SER A 154 -15.04 21.56 3.05
C SER A 154 -14.01 22.28 3.91
N ILE A 155 -14.45 23.27 4.69
CA ILE A 155 -13.61 24.05 5.60
C ILE A 155 -14.08 23.76 7.02
N PHE A 156 -13.22 23.07 7.77
CA PHE A 156 -13.50 22.66 9.15
C PHE A 156 -12.76 23.52 10.17
N LYS A 157 -13.34 23.68 11.37
CA LYS A 157 -12.72 24.45 12.47
C LYS A 157 -11.68 23.64 13.25
N ASN A 158 -11.86 22.33 13.36
CA ASN A 158 -10.96 21.43 14.09
C ASN A 158 -10.18 20.53 13.15
N ASN A 159 -9.57 21.11 12.12
CA ASN A 159 -8.71 20.35 11.20
C ASN A 159 -7.31 20.28 11.78
N GLN A 160 -7.08 19.28 12.63
CA GLN A 160 -5.79 19.04 13.27
C GLN A 160 -4.69 18.72 12.25
N VAL A 161 -5.05 18.17 11.10
CA VAL A 161 -4.10 17.90 10.02
C VAL A 161 -3.58 19.19 9.39
N ASP A 162 -4.46 20.16 9.10
CA ASP A 162 -4.03 21.45 8.53
C ASP A 162 -3.14 22.24 9.52
N VAL A 163 -3.42 22.20 10.82
CA VAL A 163 -2.56 22.81 11.87
C VAL A 163 -1.22 22.08 11.91
N THR A 164 -1.26 20.76 11.91
CA THR A 164 -0.10 19.87 11.92
C THR A 164 0.78 20.09 10.70
N GLU A 165 0.21 20.14 9.49
CA GLU A 165 0.97 20.38 8.24
C GLU A 165 1.60 21.78 8.20
N LYS A 166 0.91 22.81 8.66
CA LYS A 166 1.45 24.17 8.73
C LYS A 166 2.63 24.26 9.68
N ALA A 167 2.50 23.69 10.89
CA ALA A 167 3.60 23.63 11.85
C ALA A 167 4.80 22.87 11.28
N GLY A 168 4.58 21.70 10.68
CA GLY A 168 5.64 20.89 10.06
C GLY A 168 6.35 21.61 8.93
N ARG A 169 5.63 22.31 8.06
CA ARG A 169 6.24 23.10 6.97
C ARG A 169 7.15 24.20 7.50
N ARG A 170 6.69 24.96 8.49
CA ARG A 170 7.47 26.05 9.09
C ARG A 170 8.72 25.53 9.82
N LEU A 171 8.60 24.42 10.54
CA LEU A 171 9.77 23.78 11.16
C LEU A 171 10.74 23.21 10.13
N GLY A 172 10.24 22.70 9.00
CA GLY A 172 11.07 22.30 7.86
C GLY A 172 11.80 23.48 7.22
N GLU A 173 11.17 24.65 7.08
CA GLU A 173 11.80 25.90 6.64
C GLU A 173 12.92 26.31 7.61
N LEU A 174 12.65 26.31 8.92
CA LEU A 174 13.64 26.61 9.96
C LEU A 174 14.84 25.65 9.88
N PHE A 175 14.59 24.36 9.73
CA PHE A 175 15.63 23.35 9.58
C PHE A 175 16.53 23.62 8.38
N GLN A 176 15.94 23.92 7.21
CA GLN A 176 16.70 24.21 6.00
C GLN A 176 17.58 25.47 6.12
N ILE A 177 17.05 26.54 6.74
CA ILE A 177 17.79 27.78 6.98
C ILE A 177 18.97 27.50 7.92
N LEU A 178 18.74 26.81 9.04
CA LEU A 178 19.80 26.45 10.00
C LEU A 178 20.84 25.54 9.35
N GLN A 179 20.45 24.58 8.55
CA GLN A 179 21.35 23.67 7.83
C GLN A 179 22.25 24.44 6.85
N GLN A 180 21.67 25.36 6.07
CA GLN A 180 22.43 26.20 5.15
C GLN A 180 23.41 27.08 5.89
N ARG A 181 23.00 27.76 6.99
CA ARG A 181 23.85 28.68 7.76
C ARG A 181 24.99 27.96 8.49
N LEU A 182 24.71 26.84 9.14
CA LEU A 182 25.70 26.14 9.97
C LEU A 182 26.63 25.24 9.17
N ASN A 183 26.24 24.81 7.94
CA ASN A 183 27.13 24.10 7.03
C ASN A 183 27.96 25.02 6.12
N PHE A 184 27.72 26.35 6.14
CA PHE A 184 28.50 27.31 5.36
C PHE A 184 29.84 27.60 6.07
N ARG A 185 30.96 27.06 5.55
CA ARG A 185 32.30 27.51 5.88
C ARG A 185 32.70 28.61 4.91
N PRO A 186 33.06 29.82 5.40
CA PRO A 186 33.75 30.77 4.53
C PRO A 186 35.10 30.15 4.09
N PRO A 187 35.58 30.40 2.85
CA PRO A 187 36.87 29.93 2.41
C PRO A 187 37.97 30.50 3.33
N THR A 188 38.72 29.63 3.99
CA THR A 188 39.91 30.05 4.79
C THR A 188 40.92 30.66 3.84
N PRO A 189 41.45 31.87 4.17
CA PRO A 189 42.61 32.40 3.45
C PRO A 189 43.82 31.47 3.65
N ASN A 190 44.56 31.21 2.57
CA ASN A 190 45.79 30.38 2.55
C ASN A 190 46.71 30.70 3.72
N SER A 191 46.80 29.80 4.68
CA SER A 191 47.93 29.72 5.62
C SER A 191 48.63 28.38 5.43
N GLY A 192 49.80 28.42 4.82
CA GLY A 192 50.71 27.29 4.73
C GLY A 192 51.13 26.84 6.13
N GLY A 193 50.70 25.68 6.55
CA GLY A 193 51.09 25.02 7.78
C GLY A 193 50.76 23.53 7.69
N VAL A 194 51.81 22.73 7.80
CA VAL A 194 51.75 21.26 7.86
C VAL A 194 50.94 20.85 9.09
N ILE A 195 49.79 20.18 8.88
CA ILE A 195 49.01 19.54 9.94
C ILE A 195 49.07 18.03 9.70
N THR A 196 49.82 17.37 10.53
CA THR A 196 49.73 15.96 10.83
C THR A 196 48.71 15.76 11.93
N GLU A 197 47.45 15.51 11.56
CA GLU A 197 46.47 14.86 12.46
C GLU A 197 45.35 14.25 11.63
N LYS A 198 44.87 13.09 12.08
CA LYS A 198 43.85 12.26 11.41
C LYS A 198 42.67 13.06 10.87
N VAL A 199 42.56 13.11 9.58
CA VAL A 199 41.44 13.74 8.84
C VAL A 199 40.19 12.89 9.08
N THR A 200 39.33 13.32 10.00
CA THR A 200 37.92 12.97 9.97
C THR A 200 37.34 13.47 8.65
N THR A 201 36.74 12.59 7.88
CA THR A 201 36.22 12.90 6.56
C THR A 201 35.19 14.02 6.62
N LEU A 202 35.13 14.90 5.62
CA LEU A 202 34.14 16.00 5.50
C LEU A 202 32.70 15.55 5.71
N GLY A 203 32.39 14.24 5.49
CA GLY A 203 31.09 13.63 5.75
C GLY A 203 30.71 13.59 7.23
N ASP A 204 31.66 13.26 8.13
CA ASP A 204 31.36 13.07 9.56
C ASP A 204 31.04 14.38 10.30
N LEU A 205 31.63 15.49 9.89
CA LEU A 205 31.35 16.82 10.45
C LEU A 205 29.98 17.35 10.04
N GLY A 206 29.56 17.10 8.80
CA GLY A 206 28.24 17.49 8.29
C GLY A 206 27.10 16.69 8.92
N VAL A 207 27.31 15.40 9.16
CA VAL A 207 26.34 14.52 9.83
C VAL A 207 26.14 14.96 11.28
N ASN A 208 27.21 15.33 11.99
CA ASN A 208 27.12 15.77 13.39
C ASN A 208 26.36 17.10 13.54
N GLN A 209 26.55 18.05 12.62
CA GLN A 209 25.79 19.32 12.60
C GLN A 209 24.31 19.11 12.31
N THR A 210 24.00 18.27 11.37
CA THR A 210 22.58 17.93 11.02
C THR A 210 21.86 17.33 12.22
N LEU A 211 22.49 16.41 12.95
CA LEU A 211 21.93 15.80 14.17
C LEU A 211 21.68 16.83 15.26
N LYS A 212 22.58 17.82 15.44
CA LYS A 212 22.40 18.92 16.41
C LYS A 212 21.18 19.78 16.08
N ILE A 213 21.01 20.15 14.80
CA ILE A 213 19.86 20.94 14.36
C ILE A 213 18.58 20.16 14.57
N GLN A 214 18.56 18.89 14.20
CA GLN A 214 17.40 18.01 14.39
C GLN A 214 17.02 17.90 15.86
N ARG A 215 17.98 17.67 16.76
CA ARG A 215 17.74 17.58 18.20
C ARG A 215 17.22 18.91 18.76
N PHE A 216 17.82 20.03 18.41
CA PHE A 216 17.36 21.36 18.84
C PHE A 216 15.90 21.61 18.43
N ILE A 217 15.53 21.34 17.17
CA ILE A 217 14.15 21.52 16.69
C ILE A 217 13.19 20.60 17.46
N LEU A 218 13.60 19.37 17.71
CA LEU A 218 12.79 18.42 18.44
C LEU A 218 12.59 18.82 19.90
N GLN A 219 13.62 19.38 20.54
CA GLN A 219 13.53 19.97 21.89
C GLN A 219 12.55 21.15 21.92
N CYS A 220 12.58 22.04 20.91
CA CYS A 220 11.59 23.10 20.75
C CYS A 220 10.17 22.57 20.60
N VAL A 221 9.97 21.57 19.72
CA VAL A 221 8.66 20.95 19.47
C VAL A 221 8.08 20.34 20.73
N LEU A 222 8.91 19.61 21.49
CA LEU A 222 8.44 19.00 22.74
C LEU A 222 8.14 20.04 23.81
N ALA A 223 8.92 21.12 23.90
CA ALA A 223 8.66 22.21 24.82
C ALA A 223 7.32 22.92 24.50
N MET A 224 7.04 23.21 23.21
CA MET A 224 5.76 23.79 22.78
C MET A 224 4.56 22.88 23.11
N PHE A 225 4.71 21.58 22.81
CA PHE A 225 3.68 20.59 23.15
C PHE A 225 3.47 20.48 24.68
N ALA A 226 4.55 20.42 25.45
CA ALA A 226 4.52 20.32 26.90
C ALA A 226 3.83 21.55 27.54
N GLU A 227 4.09 22.74 26.99
CA GLU A 227 3.45 23.96 27.42
C GLU A 227 1.93 23.92 27.26
N ASP A 228 1.46 23.62 26.05
CA ASP A 228 0.02 23.62 25.72
C ASP A 228 -0.75 22.45 26.36
N ARG A 229 -0.04 21.42 26.85
CA ARG A 229 -0.60 20.31 27.63
C ARG A 229 -0.43 20.49 29.14
N GLY A 230 0.02 21.65 29.58
CA GLY A 230 0.15 21.98 31.00
C GLY A 230 1.25 21.22 31.73
N LEU A 231 2.24 20.69 31.00
CA LEU A 231 3.43 20.02 31.56
C LEU A 231 4.58 21.01 31.79
N LEU A 232 4.51 22.19 31.20
CA LEU A 232 5.35 23.33 31.48
C LEU A 232 4.50 24.49 32.01
N PRO A 233 5.09 25.42 32.79
CA PRO A 233 4.42 26.64 33.20
C PRO A 233 3.86 27.40 31.99
N HIS A 234 2.66 27.94 32.14
CA HIS A 234 1.90 28.58 31.06
C HIS A 234 2.69 29.69 30.35
N ASN A 235 2.74 29.63 29.02
CA ASN A 235 3.45 30.58 28.15
C ASN A 235 4.96 30.70 28.45
N LEU A 236 5.63 29.72 29.06
CA LEU A 236 7.05 29.78 29.38
C LEU A 236 7.92 29.73 28.12
N PHE A 237 7.66 28.77 27.22
CA PHE A 237 8.45 28.62 26.00
C PHE A 237 8.25 29.83 25.08
N ILE A 238 7.01 30.27 24.85
CA ILE A 238 6.77 31.44 23.98
C ILE A 238 7.42 32.69 24.56
N ARG A 239 7.39 32.92 25.90
CA ARG A 239 8.09 34.04 26.54
C ARG A 239 9.59 33.96 26.35
N CYS A 240 10.18 32.77 26.43
CA CYS A 240 11.61 32.56 26.15
C CYS A 240 11.98 32.96 24.71
N VAL A 241 11.12 32.62 23.74
CA VAL A 241 11.32 32.98 22.33
C VAL A 241 11.14 34.49 22.11
N GLU A 242 10.16 35.12 22.75
CA GLU A 242 9.92 36.57 22.67
C GLU A 242 11.07 37.37 23.30
N GLU A 243 11.62 36.93 24.40
CA GLU A 243 12.80 37.54 25.00
C GLU A 243 14.04 37.46 24.09
N CYS A 244 14.19 36.37 23.37
CA CYS A 244 15.24 36.24 22.34
C CYS A 244 15.02 37.24 21.18
N LEU A 245 13.78 37.48 20.77
CA LEU A 245 13.43 38.49 19.75
C LEU A 245 13.76 39.93 20.23
N GLU A 246 13.70 40.17 21.55
CA GLU A 246 14.07 41.42 22.14
C GLU A 246 15.61 41.60 22.34
N GLY A 247 16.39 40.56 22.01
CA GLY A 247 17.87 40.63 21.98
C GLY A 247 18.60 39.75 22.97
N ALA A 248 17.91 38.91 23.75
CA ALA A 248 18.58 37.90 24.57
C ALA A 248 19.12 36.74 23.69
N SER A 249 20.22 36.13 24.15
CA SER A 249 20.84 34.99 23.49
C SER A 249 19.92 33.76 23.53
N SER A 250 19.53 33.25 22.38
CA SER A 250 18.76 32.01 22.31
C SER A 250 19.56 30.79 22.78
N TYR A 251 20.87 30.82 22.63
CA TYR A 251 21.76 29.79 23.17
C TYR A 251 21.62 29.66 24.69
N ASP A 252 21.54 30.79 25.39
CA ASP A 252 21.41 30.83 26.85
C ASP A 252 19.98 30.59 27.29
N VAL A 253 19.01 31.27 26.67
CA VAL A 253 17.62 31.25 27.10
C VAL A 253 16.94 29.89 26.76
N LEU A 254 16.97 29.47 25.53
CA LEU A 254 16.36 28.17 25.15
C LEU A 254 17.20 26.99 25.65
N GLY A 255 18.56 27.11 25.56
CA GLY A 255 19.45 26.10 26.13
C GLY A 255 19.31 25.97 27.66
N GLY A 256 19.07 27.09 28.36
CA GLY A 256 18.77 27.10 29.78
C GLY A 256 17.48 26.33 30.10
N LEU A 257 16.39 26.61 29.38
CA LEU A 257 15.12 25.90 29.54
C LEU A 257 15.32 24.39 29.34
N PHE A 258 16.00 23.97 28.29
CA PHE A 258 16.23 22.56 27.99
C PHE A 258 17.10 21.86 29.04
N ARG A 259 18.06 22.57 29.65
CA ARG A 259 18.84 22.04 30.79
C ARG A 259 17.99 21.86 32.04
N GLU A 260 17.05 22.77 32.32
CA GLU A 260 16.09 22.62 33.41
C GLU A 260 15.13 21.47 33.18
N MET A 261 14.61 21.28 31.95
CA MET A 261 13.78 20.13 31.58
C MET A 261 14.50 18.78 31.75
N ASN A 262 15.83 18.77 31.78
CA ASN A 262 16.66 17.59 32.07
C ASN A 262 17.02 17.45 33.55
N ASN A 263 16.78 18.46 34.38
CA ASN A 263 17.17 18.44 35.79
C ASN A 263 16.13 17.70 36.64
N ARG A 264 16.57 16.70 37.42
CA ARG A 264 15.64 15.90 38.27
C ARG A 264 15.04 16.77 39.36
N GLY A 265 13.75 16.84 39.43
CA GLY A 265 12.94 17.61 40.36
C GLY A 265 12.18 18.75 39.70
N VAL A 266 11.69 19.68 40.51
CA VAL A 266 11.00 20.91 40.07
C VAL A 266 11.95 22.09 40.28
N THR A 267 12.15 22.91 39.26
CA THR A 267 12.97 24.13 39.36
C THR A 267 12.38 25.09 40.42
N PRO A 268 13.08 25.36 41.53
CA PRO A 268 12.45 25.99 42.70
C PRO A 268 12.26 27.51 42.56
N ALA A 269 13.06 28.15 41.73
CA ALA A 269 13.04 29.62 41.59
C ALA A 269 13.68 30.07 40.28
N GLY A 270 13.53 31.36 39.96
CA GLY A 270 14.13 32.03 38.82
C GLY A 270 13.26 31.97 37.58
N LYS A 271 13.89 32.24 36.43
CA LYS A 271 13.21 32.33 35.12
C LYS A 271 12.41 31.09 34.74
N TYR A 272 12.91 29.91 35.09
CA TYR A 272 12.33 28.60 34.75
C TYR A 272 11.60 27.98 35.94
N GLN A 273 11.20 28.77 36.96
CA GLN A 273 10.48 28.27 38.12
C GLN A 273 9.25 27.42 37.71
N GLY A 274 9.12 26.26 38.33
CA GLY A 274 8.01 25.33 38.09
C GLY A 274 8.25 24.36 36.93
N VAL A 275 9.42 24.42 36.26
CA VAL A 275 9.78 23.40 35.26
C VAL A 275 10.08 22.09 35.97
N GLU A 276 9.38 21.03 35.55
CA GLU A 276 9.58 19.68 36.06
C GLU A 276 10.52 18.91 35.17
N TYR A 277 11.16 17.86 35.72
CA TYR A 277 11.93 16.91 34.94
C TYR A 277 11.10 16.27 33.85
N PHE A 278 11.51 16.48 32.61
CA PHE A 278 10.69 16.05 31.49
C PHE A 278 11.21 14.77 30.82
N ASN A 279 12.53 14.58 30.75
CA ASN A 279 13.11 13.33 30.24
C ASN A 279 14.63 13.36 30.07
N GLY A 280 15.28 12.27 30.46
CA GLY A 280 16.71 12.05 30.28
C GLY A 280 17.18 11.88 28.83
N GLY A 281 16.45 11.23 27.96
CA GLY A 281 16.90 10.89 26.58
C GLY A 281 17.09 12.13 25.68
N LEU A 282 16.01 12.83 25.35
CA LEU A 282 16.04 13.96 24.40
C LEU A 282 16.78 15.19 24.96
N PHE A 283 16.66 15.47 26.26
CA PHE A 283 17.29 16.62 26.92
C PHE A 283 18.62 16.27 27.59
N SER A 284 19.07 15.00 27.55
CA SER A 284 20.36 14.57 28.11
C SER A 284 21.56 15.28 27.41
N ILE A 285 21.38 15.60 26.14
CA ILE A 285 22.31 16.40 25.34
C ILE A 285 21.57 17.65 24.89
N VAL A 286 21.91 18.79 25.40
CA VAL A 286 21.35 20.09 25.00
C VAL A 286 22.25 20.67 23.92
N ASP A 287 21.82 20.61 22.68
CA ASP A 287 22.49 21.22 21.52
C ASP A 287 21.90 22.63 21.28
N ALA A 288 22.17 23.54 22.21
CA ALA A 288 21.73 24.94 22.08
C ALA A 288 22.32 25.59 20.82
N ILE A 289 21.47 26.35 20.10
CA ILE A 289 21.84 27.05 18.87
C ILE A 289 21.52 28.55 19.05
N GLU A 290 22.47 29.40 18.70
CA GLU A 290 22.19 30.83 18.60
C GLU A 290 21.44 31.11 17.31
N LEU A 291 20.19 31.62 17.45
CA LEU A 291 19.27 31.90 16.34
C LEU A 291 19.39 33.35 15.90
N THR A 292 19.29 33.56 14.61
CA THR A 292 19.14 34.90 14.02
C THR A 292 17.71 35.40 14.16
N LYS A 293 17.50 36.70 14.05
CA LYS A 293 16.16 37.29 14.13
C LYS A 293 15.15 36.68 13.18
N PRO A 294 15.44 36.40 11.88
CA PRO A 294 14.49 35.72 10.98
C PRO A 294 14.15 34.28 11.43
N GLU A 295 15.13 33.57 11.99
CA GLU A 295 14.93 32.19 12.51
C GLU A 295 14.03 32.23 13.76
N LEU A 296 14.22 33.22 14.66
CA LEU A 296 13.37 33.45 15.82
C LEU A 296 11.94 33.84 15.42
N GLU A 297 11.74 34.64 14.38
CA GLU A 297 10.42 35.03 13.87
C GLU A 297 9.64 33.79 13.36
N ILE A 298 10.32 32.85 12.68
CA ILE A 298 9.73 31.58 12.26
C ILE A 298 9.34 30.77 13.51
N LEU A 299 10.28 30.61 14.47
CA LEU A 299 10.04 29.84 15.69
C LEU A 299 8.89 30.44 16.52
N ALA A 300 8.82 31.76 16.67
CA ALA A 300 7.73 32.45 17.36
C ALA A 300 6.38 32.24 16.67
N THR A 301 6.36 32.24 15.33
CA THR A 301 5.13 31.96 14.56
C THR A 301 4.62 30.54 14.82
N VAL A 302 5.53 29.58 14.94
CA VAL A 302 5.21 28.18 15.24
C VAL A 302 4.82 28.02 16.71
N ALA A 303 5.51 28.66 17.64
CA ALA A 303 5.23 28.61 19.08
C ALA A 303 3.85 29.18 19.47
N ARG A 304 3.32 30.13 18.68
CA ARG A 304 1.98 30.71 18.90
C ARG A 304 0.84 29.86 18.38
N GLN A 305 1.11 28.69 17.77
CA GLN A 305 0.07 27.76 17.36
C GLN A 305 -0.40 26.93 18.55
N ASP A 306 -1.64 26.47 18.50
CA ASP A 306 -2.20 25.57 19.52
C ASP A 306 -1.64 24.15 19.35
N TRP A 307 -0.57 23.83 20.04
CA TRP A 307 0.10 22.52 20.01
C TRP A 307 -0.70 21.42 20.70
N SER A 308 -1.71 21.77 21.50
CA SER A 308 -2.62 20.77 22.05
C SER A 308 -3.40 20.03 20.97
N LYS A 309 -3.57 20.64 19.78
CA LYS A 309 -4.23 20.08 18.60
C LYS A 309 -3.27 19.45 17.59
N VAL A 310 -1.96 19.61 17.78
CA VAL A 310 -0.97 19.01 16.90
C VAL A 310 -0.89 17.51 17.16
N ARG A 311 -0.96 16.73 16.08
CA ARG A 311 -0.90 15.28 16.17
C ARG A 311 0.53 14.76 16.13
N PRO A 312 0.84 13.68 16.85
CA PRO A 312 2.17 13.07 16.80
C PRO A 312 2.62 12.61 15.41
N ALA A 313 1.70 12.32 14.50
CA ALA A 313 1.99 12.03 13.09
C ALA A 313 2.80 13.15 12.39
N ILE A 314 2.76 14.41 12.92
CA ILE A 314 3.59 15.52 12.44
C ILE A 314 5.07 15.21 12.57
N PHE A 315 5.46 14.48 13.61
CA PHE A 315 6.87 14.17 13.85
C PHE A 315 7.46 13.36 12.70
N GLY A 316 6.64 12.43 12.11
CA GLY A 316 7.01 11.75 10.88
C GLY A 316 7.23 12.73 9.71
N ASN A 317 6.33 13.70 9.52
CA ASN A 317 6.43 14.70 8.46
C ASN A 317 7.63 15.65 8.66
N ILE A 318 7.90 16.08 9.90
CA ILE A 318 9.11 16.87 10.23
C ILE A 318 10.35 16.04 9.90
N PHE A 319 10.37 14.77 10.29
CA PHE A 319 11.46 13.86 10.00
C PHE A 319 11.65 13.68 8.48
N GLU A 320 10.60 13.43 7.73
CA GLU A 320 10.65 13.37 6.26
C GLU A 320 11.17 14.67 5.64
N GLY A 321 10.77 15.82 6.18
CA GLY A 321 11.23 17.14 5.75
C GLY A 321 12.73 17.40 6.02
N THR A 322 13.30 16.75 7.03
CA THR A 322 14.72 16.90 7.41
C THR A 322 15.66 15.92 6.70
N VAL A 323 15.14 14.86 6.09
CA VAL A 323 15.92 13.86 5.33
C VAL A 323 15.93 14.24 3.84
N ASN A 324 17.10 14.20 3.20
CA ASN A 324 17.19 14.52 1.78
C ASN A 324 16.45 13.46 0.90
N ALA A 325 16.05 13.84 -0.32
CA ALA A 325 15.24 13.00 -1.19
C ALA A 325 15.88 11.63 -1.53
N GLN A 326 17.21 11.55 -1.59
CA GLN A 326 17.93 10.30 -1.81
C GLN A 326 17.86 9.37 -0.59
N GLN A 327 18.08 9.90 0.61
CA GLN A 327 17.97 9.13 1.84
C GLN A 327 16.53 8.67 2.12
N ARG A 328 15.52 9.51 1.82
CA ARG A 328 14.11 9.10 1.91
C ARG A 328 13.83 7.85 1.07
N HIS A 329 14.35 7.81 -0.13
CA HIS A 329 14.15 6.68 -1.03
C HIS A 329 14.89 5.42 -0.57
N SER A 330 16.11 5.57 -0.03
CA SER A 330 16.96 4.47 0.42
C SER A 330 16.47 3.84 1.74
N TYR A 331 15.92 4.65 2.65
CA TYR A 331 15.39 4.17 3.94
C TYR A 331 13.90 3.83 3.90
N GLY A 332 13.21 4.03 2.76
CA GLY A 332 11.78 3.70 2.62
C GLY A 332 10.88 4.51 3.56
N ILE A 333 11.30 5.73 3.93
CA ILE A 333 10.56 6.61 4.85
C ILE A 333 9.32 7.13 4.13
N HIS A 334 8.15 6.61 4.50
CA HIS A 334 6.86 7.02 3.99
C HIS A 334 5.87 7.21 5.14
N TYR A 335 5.22 8.36 5.17
CA TYR A 335 4.15 8.62 6.12
C TYR A 335 3.05 7.56 6.00
N THR A 336 2.64 7.01 7.14
CA THR A 336 1.54 6.05 7.24
C THR A 336 0.36 6.72 7.93
N SER A 337 -0.79 6.80 7.24
CA SER A 337 -1.99 7.40 7.83
C SER A 337 -2.50 6.57 9.01
N GLU A 338 -3.14 7.21 9.99
CA GLU A 338 -3.73 6.52 11.15
C GLU A 338 -4.75 5.46 10.70
N ALA A 339 -5.54 5.76 9.65
CA ALA A 339 -6.50 4.81 9.09
C ALA A 339 -5.83 3.55 8.51
N ASP A 340 -4.62 3.67 7.95
CA ASP A 340 -3.86 2.53 7.46
C ASP A 340 -3.20 1.76 8.61
N ILE A 341 -2.71 2.45 9.63
CA ILE A 341 -2.19 1.82 10.87
C ILE A 341 -3.29 0.99 11.54
N MET A 342 -4.52 1.50 11.59
CA MET A 342 -5.66 0.78 12.18
C MET A 342 -6.05 -0.50 11.42
N LYS A 343 -5.70 -0.66 10.15
CA LYS A 343 -5.86 -1.94 9.42
C LYS A 343 -4.92 -3.03 9.95
N ILE A 344 -3.93 -2.66 10.75
CA ILE A 344 -2.99 -3.56 11.41
C ILE A 344 -3.32 -3.66 12.90
N VAL A 345 -3.37 -2.55 13.61
CA VAL A 345 -3.55 -2.52 15.06
C VAL A 345 -4.88 -3.13 15.47
N ARG A 346 -5.96 -2.84 14.73
CA ARG A 346 -7.28 -3.41 15.05
C ARG A 346 -7.30 -4.94 14.99
N PRO A 347 -6.93 -5.63 13.90
CA PRO A 347 -6.97 -7.09 13.85
C PRO A 347 -5.92 -7.77 14.74
N THR A 348 -4.75 -7.15 14.93
CA THR A 348 -3.68 -7.75 15.75
C THR A 348 -3.87 -7.55 17.24
N ILE A 349 -4.41 -6.39 17.66
CA ILE A 349 -4.51 -6.00 19.07
C ILE A 349 -5.97 -5.82 19.49
N SER A 350 -6.68 -4.83 18.93
CA SER A 350 -7.97 -4.38 19.48
C SER A 350 -9.04 -5.46 19.44
N LYS A 351 -9.26 -6.06 18.26
CA LYS A 351 -10.29 -7.10 18.08
C LYS A 351 -10.02 -8.34 18.94
N TYR A 352 -8.77 -8.72 19.05
CA TYR A 352 -8.37 -9.86 19.89
C TYR A 352 -8.78 -9.64 21.34
N TRP A 353 -8.49 -8.49 21.91
CA TRP A 353 -8.85 -8.15 23.29
C TRP A 353 -10.34 -7.92 23.46
N GLU A 354 -11.02 -7.27 22.52
CA GLU A 354 -12.48 -7.12 22.53
C GLU A 354 -13.19 -8.47 22.59
N ASP A 355 -12.78 -9.44 21.75
CA ASP A 355 -13.34 -10.80 21.73
C ASP A 355 -13.12 -11.53 23.07
N LEU A 356 -11.95 -11.38 23.68
CA LEU A 356 -11.64 -11.95 25.01
C LEU A 356 -12.50 -11.32 26.12
N ILE A 357 -12.58 -10.01 26.15
CA ILE A 357 -13.37 -9.27 27.13
C ILE A 357 -14.85 -9.62 26.95
N ASP A 358 -15.37 -9.67 25.73
CA ASP A 358 -16.78 -10.02 25.46
C ASP A 358 -17.12 -11.44 25.93
N SER A 359 -16.20 -12.37 25.79
CA SER A 359 -16.40 -13.77 26.20
C SER A 359 -16.27 -14.00 27.70
N ALA A 360 -15.60 -13.09 28.45
CA ALA A 360 -15.40 -13.21 29.89
C ALA A 360 -16.69 -12.94 30.67
N ASN A 361 -17.19 -13.95 31.38
CA ASN A 361 -18.47 -13.87 32.08
C ASN A 361 -18.32 -13.69 33.59
N THR A 362 -17.17 -14.05 34.18
CA THR A 362 -16.95 -13.97 35.63
C THR A 362 -15.94 -12.88 35.99
N ILE A 363 -16.00 -12.38 37.23
CA ILE A 363 -15.00 -11.43 37.75
C ILE A 363 -13.60 -12.06 37.72
N LYS A 364 -13.47 -13.36 38.02
CA LYS A 364 -12.20 -14.07 37.95
C LYS A 364 -11.60 -14.07 36.56
N ASP A 365 -12.42 -14.27 35.50
CA ASP A 365 -11.96 -14.22 34.12
C ASP A 365 -11.46 -12.81 33.76
N LEU A 366 -12.21 -11.77 34.15
CA LEU A 366 -11.86 -10.39 33.91
C LEU A 366 -10.58 -9.96 34.63
N THR A 367 -10.39 -10.40 35.89
CA THR A 367 -9.14 -10.16 36.64
C THR A 367 -7.94 -10.87 35.99
N ASN A 368 -8.12 -12.09 35.50
CA ASN A 368 -7.08 -12.78 34.74
C ASN A 368 -6.75 -12.06 33.43
N LEU A 369 -7.73 -11.48 32.74
CA LEU A 369 -7.50 -10.66 31.56
C LEU A 369 -6.75 -9.37 31.90
N GLN A 370 -7.04 -8.75 33.07
CA GLN A 370 -6.31 -7.58 33.55
C GLN A 370 -4.81 -7.88 33.72
N LEU A 371 -4.46 -8.99 34.38
CA LEU A 371 -3.08 -9.41 34.55
C LEU A 371 -2.39 -9.67 33.21
N LYS A 372 -3.06 -10.36 32.29
CA LYS A 372 -2.54 -10.59 30.93
C LYS A 372 -2.35 -9.30 30.15
N LEU A 373 -3.26 -8.31 30.27
CA LEU A 373 -3.13 -7.03 29.57
C LEU A 373 -1.98 -6.18 30.14
N GLN A 374 -1.73 -6.30 31.44
CA GLN A 374 -0.59 -5.65 32.11
C GLN A 374 0.77 -6.18 31.60
N GLU A 375 0.85 -7.43 31.22
CA GLU A 375 2.08 -8.09 30.71
C GLU A 375 2.17 -8.06 29.18
N TYR A 376 1.12 -7.63 28.47
CA TYR A 376 1.03 -7.65 27.01
C TYR A 376 2.06 -6.72 26.37
N LYS A 377 2.88 -7.25 25.46
CA LYS A 377 4.00 -6.53 24.82
C LYS A 377 3.78 -6.39 23.33
N VAL A 378 4.14 -5.23 22.80
CA VAL A 378 4.02 -4.86 21.38
C VAL A 378 5.38 -4.45 20.82
N LEU A 379 5.76 -4.98 19.64
CA LEU A 379 7.01 -4.64 18.95
C LEU A 379 6.70 -4.03 17.57
N ASP A 380 7.40 -2.93 17.27
CA ASP A 380 7.57 -2.41 15.91
C ASP A 380 9.05 -2.49 15.52
N PRO A 381 9.45 -3.46 14.65
CA PRO A 381 10.85 -3.67 14.30
C PRO A 381 11.35 -2.74 13.17
N ALA A 382 10.61 -1.68 12.85
CA ALA A 382 10.97 -0.61 11.91
C ALA A 382 10.19 0.66 12.29
N CYS A 383 10.33 1.07 13.59
CA CYS A 383 9.37 1.97 14.22
C CYS A 383 9.39 3.41 13.69
N GLY A 384 10.44 3.83 13.00
CA GLY A 384 10.55 5.20 12.51
C GLY A 384 10.26 6.20 13.62
N SER A 385 9.33 7.13 13.39
CA SER A 385 8.88 8.13 14.36
C SER A 385 7.92 7.61 15.45
N GLY A 386 7.63 6.30 15.50
CA GLY A 386 6.80 5.68 16.53
C GLY A 386 5.28 5.74 16.28
N ASN A 387 4.82 6.06 15.08
CA ASN A 387 3.39 6.22 14.80
C ASN A 387 2.56 4.94 15.05
N PHE A 388 3.09 3.77 14.72
CA PHE A 388 2.42 2.50 15.01
C PHE A 388 2.32 2.26 16.52
N LEU A 389 3.40 2.53 17.26
CA LEU A 389 3.43 2.42 18.71
C LEU A 389 2.46 3.39 19.38
N TYR A 390 2.35 4.62 18.86
CA TYR A 390 1.37 5.61 19.31
C TYR A 390 -0.06 5.09 19.22
N ILE A 391 -0.46 4.63 18.04
CA ILE A 391 -1.83 4.13 17.81
C ILE A 391 -2.09 2.85 18.61
N ALA A 392 -1.13 1.94 18.68
CA ALA A 392 -1.24 0.73 19.48
C ALA A 392 -1.40 1.04 20.97
N TYR A 393 -0.69 2.04 21.48
CA TYR A 393 -0.82 2.49 22.86
C TYR A 393 -2.21 3.07 23.13
N GLN A 394 -2.72 3.96 22.26
CA GLN A 394 -4.06 4.53 22.38
C GLN A 394 -5.15 3.43 22.38
N GLU A 395 -5.00 2.42 21.52
CA GLU A 395 -5.93 1.30 21.45
C GLU A 395 -5.85 0.39 22.69
N LEU A 396 -4.66 0.10 23.22
CA LEU A 396 -4.55 -0.66 24.47
C LEU A 396 -5.14 0.11 25.66
N LYS A 397 -5.01 1.43 25.70
CA LYS A 397 -5.67 2.26 26.71
C LYS A 397 -7.19 2.22 26.58
N ARG A 398 -7.71 2.23 25.37
CA ARG A 398 -9.16 2.05 25.13
C ARG A 398 -9.64 0.67 25.60
N ILE A 399 -8.85 -0.37 25.34
CA ILE A 399 -9.13 -1.74 25.80
C ILE A 399 -9.08 -1.83 27.33
N GLU A 400 -8.09 -1.22 27.96
CA GLU A 400 -7.99 -1.09 29.41
C GLU A 400 -9.29 -0.49 29.99
N GLN A 401 -9.75 0.62 29.43
CA GLN A 401 -11.00 1.26 29.88
C GLN A 401 -12.20 0.33 29.70
N LEU A 402 -12.31 -0.34 28.54
CA LEU A 402 -13.39 -1.29 28.27
C LEU A 402 -13.42 -2.44 29.30
N LEU A 403 -12.24 -2.96 29.65
CA LEU A 403 -12.10 -4.02 30.67
C LEU A 403 -12.51 -3.51 32.05
N LEU A 404 -12.04 -2.35 32.46
CA LEU A 404 -12.39 -1.72 33.74
C LEU A 404 -13.89 -1.42 33.85
N ASP A 405 -14.51 -0.94 32.79
CA ASP A 405 -15.95 -0.67 32.76
C ASP A 405 -16.75 -1.97 32.90
N LYS A 406 -16.31 -3.06 32.26
CA LYS A 406 -16.94 -4.38 32.43
C LYS A 406 -16.77 -4.93 33.85
N ILE A 407 -15.61 -4.76 34.48
CA ILE A 407 -15.38 -5.12 35.89
C ILE A 407 -16.31 -4.31 36.79
N LYS A 408 -16.37 -2.97 36.64
CA LYS A 408 -17.24 -2.08 37.40
C LYS A 408 -18.71 -2.48 37.27
N SER A 409 -19.18 -2.81 36.09
CA SER A 409 -20.56 -3.24 35.85
C SER A 409 -20.95 -4.51 36.62
N LYS A 410 -19.96 -5.39 36.88
CA LYS A 410 -20.16 -6.66 37.60
C LYS A 410 -19.98 -6.55 39.13
N THR A 411 -19.24 -5.56 39.63
CA THR A 411 -18.92 -5.40 41.07
C THR A 411 -19.93 -4.50 41.81
N LYS A 412 -21.01 -4.03 41.19
CA LYS A 412 -22.06 -3.18 41.83
C LYS A 412 -21.51 -1.95 42.56
N GLY A 413 -20.48 -1.31 42.01
CA GLY A 413 -20.20 0.10 42.32
C GLY A 413 -19.46 0.47 43.61
N ASN A 414 -18.85 -0.46 44.34
CA ASN A 414 -18.31 -0.15 45.67
C ASN A 414 -16.78 -0.27 45.82
N ASN A 415 -15.96 0.21 44.87
CA ASN A 415 -14.52 0.34 45.12
C ASN A 415 -13.91 1.50 44.31
N GLN A 416 -13.40 2.49 45.01
CA GLN A 416 -12.59 3.60 44.47
C GLN A 416 -11.20 3.17 43.91
N GLN A 417 -10.85 1.88 44.04
CA GLN A 417 -9.55 1.33 43.70
C GLN A 417 -9.32 1.07 42.20
N PHE A 418 -10.32 1.26 41.34
CA PHE A 418 -10.29 0.89 39.91
C PHE A 418 -9.87 1.99 38.92
N ASN A 419 -9.35 3.11 39.38
CA ASN A 419 -8.86 4.17 38.47
C ASN A 419 -7.32 4.11 38.22
N LEU A 420 -6.64 3.12 38.81
CA LEU A 420 -5.19 2.96 38.57
C LEU A 420 -4.98 2.31 37.20
N SER A 421 -4.38 3.03 36.32
CA SER A 421 -3.98 2.52 35.00
C SER A 421 -2.80 1.55 35.11
N PHE A 422 -2.83 0.49 34.34
CA PHE A 422 -1.80 -0.56 34.29
C PHE A 422 -1.19 -0.77 32.91
N VAL A 423 -1.78 -0.25 31.84
CA VAL A 423 -1.14 -0.19 30.52
C VAL A 423 -0.15 0.97 30.50
N THR A 424 1.13 0.68 30.28
CA THR A 424 2.21 1.66 30.37
C THR A 424 3.08 1.65 29.10
N PRO A 425 3.84 2.71 28.82
CA PRO A 425 4.79 2.74 27.70
C PRO A 425 5.84 1.62 27.71
N ASN A 426 6.16 1.06 28.87
CA ASN A 426 7.14 -0.03 29.01
C ASN A 426 6.74 -1.35 28.34
N GLN A 427 5.50 -1.48 27.90
CA GLN A 427 5.00 -2.63 27.15
C GLN A 427 5.29 -2.53 25.64
N PHE A 428 5.83 -1.39 25.18
CA PHE A 428 6.06 -1.10 23.78
C PHE A 428 7.55 -1.08 23.45
N TYR A 429 7.91 -1.83 22.42
CA TYR A 429 9.29 -2.01 21.95
C TYR A 429 9.40 -1.50 20.51
N GLY A 430 10.51 -0.82 20.19
CA GLY A 430 10.78 -0.29 18.87
C GLY A 430 12.23 -0.49 18.46
N MET A 431 12.47 -0.72 17.18
CA MET A 431 13.80 -0.80 16.59
C MET A 431 13.87 0.07 15.35
N ASP A 432 14.90 0.87 15.21
CA ASP A 432 15.22 1.60 13.98
C ASP A 432 16.73 1.80 13.85
N VAL A 433 17.23 1.88 12.63
CA VAL A 433 18.65 2.15 12.34
C VAL A 433 19.01 3.62 12.48
N ASN A 434 18.03 4.51 12.51
CA ASN A 434 18.21 5.94 12.60
C ASN A 434 18.09 6.40 14.05
N PRO A 435 19.18 6.91 14.67
CA PRO A 435 19.17 7.34 16.07
C PRO A 435 18.19 8.48 16.33
N PHE A 436 17.98 9.37 15.35
CA PHE A 436 17.00 10.44 15.48
C PHE A 436 15.55 9.92 15.48
N ALA A 437 15.24 8.94 14.63
CA ALA A 437 13.93 8.28 14.61
C ALA A 437 13.62 7.60 15.94
N VAL A 438 14.62 6.96 16.57
CA VAL A 438 14.51 6.32 17.89
C VAL A 438 14.15 7.34 18.98
N GLU A 439 14.86 8.47 19.05
CA GLU A 439 14.54 9.52 20.01
C GLU A 439 13.14 10.09 19.78
N LEU A 440 12.77 10.27 18.52
CA LEU A 440 11.45 10.73 18.13
C LEU A 440 10.34 9.74 18.54
N ALA A 441 10.57 8.43 18.36
CA ALA A 441 9.61 7.40 18.75
C ALA A 441 9.38 7.36 20.28
N LYS A 442 10.43 7.58 21.09
CA LYS A 442 10.29 7.72 22.54
C LYS A 442 9.39 8.90 22.89
N VAL A 443 9.65 10.06 22.30
CA VAL A 443 8.85 11.27 22.48
C VAL A 443 7.39 11.03 22.06
N THR A 444 7.19 10.43 20.90
CA THR A 444 5.85 10.10 20.36
C THR A 444 5.05 9.21 21.34
N LEU A 445 5.70 8.22 21.94
CA LEU A 445 5.07 7.32 22.90
C LEU A 445 4.72 8.02 24.22
N MET A 446 5.55 8.98 24.65
CA MET A 446 5.23 9.77 25.84
C MET A 446 4.09 10.75 25.60
N ILE A 447 4.02 11.34 24.42
CA ILE A 447 2.86 12.13 24.00
C ILE A 447 1.61 11.26 23.98
N ALA A 448 1.70 10.03 23.47
CA ALA A 448 0.62 9.06 23.50
C ALA A 448 0.09 8.84 24.92
N ARG A 449 1.00 8.68 25.87
CA ARG A 449 0.68 8.54 27.31
C ARG A 449 -0.09 9.74 27.82
N LYS A 450 0.42 10.97 27.62
CA LYS A 450 -0.24 12.19 28.11
C LYS A 450 -1.64 12.37 27.49
N VAL A 451 -1.76 12.15 26.18
CA VAL A 451 -3.05 12.23 25.48
C VAL A 451 -4.06 11.21 26.05
N ALA A 452 -3.62 9.98 26.37
CA ALA A 452 -4.48 8.96 26.94
C ALA A 452 -4.90 9.30 28.39
N ILE A 453 -3.98 9.80 29.21
CA ILE A 453 -4.28 10.25 30.58
C ILE A 453 -5.36 11.34 30.55
N ASP A 454 -5.18 12.35 29.69
CA ASP A 454 -6.14 13.46 29.57
C ASP A 454 -7.51 12.97 29.05
N LYS A 455 -7.51 12.07 28.06
CA LYS A 455 -8.72 11.55 27.42
C LYS A 455 -9.56 10.66 28.35
N PHE A 456 -8.91 9.81 29.13
CA PHE A 456 -9.59 8.82 29.99
C PHE A 456 -9.62 9.21 31.48
N ASN A 457 -9.10 10.37 31.83
CA ASN A 457 -8.98 10.89 33.21
C ASN A 457 -8.38 9.84 34.17
N LEU A 458 -7.25 9.26 33.74
CA LEU A 458 -6.56 8.19 34.46
C LEU A 458 -5.50 8.74 35.41
N THR A 459 -5.27 8.03 36.52
CA THR A 459 -4.13 8.31 37.39
C THR A 459 -3.03 7.30 37.10
N GLU A 460 -1.91 7.78 36.57
CA GLU A 460 -0.70 6.96 36.34
C GLU A 460 0.45 7.42 37.21
N PRO A 461 1.28 6.50 37.74
CA PRO A 461 2.55 6.89 38.36
C PRO A 461 3.45 7.59 37.35
N ALA A 462 4.14 8.63 37.77
CA ALA A 462 5.14 9.28 36.93
C ALA A 462 6.26 8.30 36.57
N LEU A 463 6.38 7.96 35.29
CA LEU A 463 7.46 7.12 34.81
C LEU A 463 8.55 8.04 34.22
N PRO A 464 9.79 7.92 34.66
CA PRO A 464 10.91 8.56 33.99
C PRO A 464 11.03 8.00 32.56
N LEU A 465 11.33 8.86 31.60
CA LEU A 465 11.57 8.44 30.20
C LEU A 465 12.84 7.59 30.03
N ASP A 466 13.75 7.64 30.98
CA ASP A 466 14.93 6.76 31.05
C ASP A 466 14.55 5.27 30.92
N SER A 467 13.32 4.92 31.31
CA SER A 467 12.81 3.55 31.19
C SER A 467 12.60 3.08 29.74
N LEU A 468 12.51 3.99 28.75
CA LEU A 468 12.30 3.64 27.33
C LEU A 468 13.60 3.41 26.55
N ASP A 469 14.76 3.71 27.10
CA ASP A 469 16.04 3.51 26.41
C ASP A 469 16.36 2.04 26.10
N ASN A 470 15.85 1.13 26.91
CA ASN A 470 15.96 -0.29 26.70
C ASN A 470 14.81 -0.87 25.83
N ASN A 471 13.77 -0.09 25.61
CA ASN A 471 12.57 -0.54 24.88
C ASN A 471 12.60 -0.09 23.42
N ILE A 472 13.06 1.17 23.17
CA ILE A 472 13.17 1.72 21.82
C ILE A 472 14.64 1.96 21.55
N ILE A 473 15.21 1.10 20.70
CA ILE A 473 16.67 1.00 20.54
C ILE A 473 17.11 1.30 19.11
N CYS A 474 18.28 1.95 19.00
CA CYS A 474 18.94 2.21 17.72
C CYS A 474 19.74 0.96 17.31
N CYS A 475 19.21 0.18 16.39
CA CYS A 475 19.85 -1.04 15.92
C CYS A 475 19.29 -1.50 14.57
N ASP A 476 20.00 -2.42 13.91
CA ASP A 476 19.48 -3.11 12.74
C ASP A 476 18.61 -4.30 13.17
N ALA A 477 17.32 -4.17 12.95
CA ALA A 477 16.34 -5.19 13.34
C ALA A 477 16.58 -6.56 12.69
N LEU A 478 17.22 -6.62 11.50
CA LEU A 478 17.51 -7.90 10.84
C LEU A 478 18.61 -8.69 11.56
N PHE A 479 19.57 -8.03 12.22
CA PHE A 479 20.71 -8.64 12.88
C PHE A 479 20.64 -8.63 14.41
N THR A 480 19.65 -7.95 14.99
CA THR A 480 19.45 -7.88 16.45
C THR A 480 18.40 -8.90 16.88
N ASP A 481 18.61 -9.57 18.02
CA ASP A 481 17.60 -10.46 18.59
C ASP A 481 16.39 -9.68 19.10
N TRP A 482 15.19 -10.19 18.80
CA TRP A 482 13.95 -9.55 19.20
C TRP A 482 13.49 -10.00 20.58
N VAL A 483 12.99 -9.08 21.36
CA VAL A 483 12.33 -9.37 22.62
C VAL A 483 11.07 -10.21 22.34
N LYS A 484 10.76 -11.15 23.21
CA LYS A 484 9.50 -11.92 23.15
C LYS A 484 8.33 -10.98 23.42
N VAL A 485 7.40 -10.92 22.50
CA VAL A 485 6.24 -10.01 22.51
C VAL A 485 4.96 -10.77 22.13
N ASP A 486 3.81 -10.13 22.33
CA ASP A 486 2.48 -10.69 22.02
C ASP A 486 1.94 -10.18 20.69
N ALA A 487 2.41 -9.01 20.23
CA ALA A 487 2.07 -8.48 18.92
C ALA A 487 3.29 -7.87 18.24
N ILE A 488 3.39 -8.09 16.92
CA ILE A 488 4.36 -7.45 16.05
C ILE A 488 3.58 -6.64 15.01
N ILE A 489 3.85 -5.35 14.92
CA ILE A 489 3.20 -4.41 13.99
C ILE A 489 4.26 -3.56 13.31
N GLY A 490 3.98 -3.02 12.12
CA GLY A 490 4.93 -2.09 11.52
C GLY A 490 4.81 -1.94 10.00
N ASN A 491 5.64 -1.02 9.50
CA ASN A 491 5.81 -0.74 8.08
C ASN A 491 7.30 -0.83 7.70
N PRO A 492 7.82 -2.04 7.42
CA PRO A 492 9.24 -2.23 7.07
C PRO A 492 9.64 -1.46 5.82
N PRO A 493 10.95 -1.12 5.64
CA PRO A 493 11.43 -0.34 4.51
C PRO A 493 11.23 -1.04 3.16
N PHE A 494 10.76 -0.27 2.15
CA PHE A 494 10.52 -0.74 0.79
C PHE A 494 11.72 -0.44 -0.10
N LEU A 495 12.42 -1.48 -0.55
CA LEU A 495 13.52 -1.35 -1.49
C LEU A 495 13.57 -2.56 -2.41
N GLY A 496 13.29 -2.34 -3.69
CA GLY A 496 13.25 -3.44 -4.66
C GLY A 496 14.59 -4.17 -4.77
N GLY A 497 14.58 -5.51 -4.79
CA GLY A 497 15.76 -6.36 -4.67
C GLY A 497 16.91 -6.04 -5.65
N LYS A 498 16.62 -5.50 -6.83
CA LYS A 498 17.65 -5.07 -7.80
C LYS A 498 18.43 -3.83 -7.36
N LYS A 499 17.84 -3.01 -6.47
CA LYS A 499 18.46 -1.78 -5.97
C LYS A 499 19.20 -1.98 -4.65
N LEU A 500 19.00 -3.12 -3.96
CA LEU A 500 19.58 -3.38 -2.64
C LEU A 500 21.10 -3.14 -2.63
N ARG A 501 21.84 -3.72 -3.58
CA ARG A 501 23.31 -3.56 -3.64
C ARG A 501 23.73 -2.11 -3.94
N GLN A 502 22.98 -1.42 -4.76
CA GLN A 502 23.27 -0.03 -5.12
C GLN A 502 23.07 0.93 -3.94
N GLU A 503 22.03 0.71 -3.14
CA GLU A 503 21.61 1.62 -2.08
C GLU A 503 22.24 1.27 -0.71
N LEU A 504 22.43 -0.03 -0.41
CA LEU A 504 22.89 -0.52 0.89
C LEU A 504 24.34 -1.05 0.87
N GLY A 505 24.95 -1.18 -0.32
CA GLY A 505 26.29 -1.71 -0.49
C GLY A 505 26.34 -3.25 -0.52
N ASP A 506 27.41 -3.77 -1.13
CA ASP A 506 27.58 -5.21 -1.34
C ASP A 506 27.76 -5.97 -0.04
N ASP A 507 28.57 -5.44 0.90
CA ASP A 507 28.89 -6.09 2.20
C ASP A 507 27.64 -6.28 3.07
N TYR A 508 26.77 -5.28 3.10
CA TYR A 508 25.51 -5.36 3.83
C TYR A 508 24.57 -6.42 3.23
N VAL A 509 24.42 -6.38 1.91
CA VAL A 509 23.54 -7.33 1.21
C VAL A 509 24.03 -8.77 1.36
N GLU A 510 25.34 -9.00 1.34
CA GLU A 510 25.91 -10.33 1.60
C GLU A 510 25.61 -10.81 3.04
N LYS A 511 25.70 -9.93 4.04
CA LYS A 511 25.28 -10.26 5.42
C LYS A 511 23.80 -10.67 5.49
N VAL A 512 22.92 -9.92 4.81
CA VAL A 512 21.48 -10.26 4.74
C VAL A 512 21.28 -11.63 4.09
N TYR A 513 21.97 -11.92 2.98
CA TYR A 513 21.86 -13.23 2.32
C TYR A 513 22.45 -14.38 3.15
N GLN A 514 23.48 -14.11 3.94
CA GLN A 514 24.02 -15.10 4.89
C GLN A 514 23.06 -15.39 6.04
N GLN A 515 22.38 -14.39 6.56
CA GLN A 515 21.38 -14.54 7.63
C GLN A 515 20.12 -15.27 7.14
N PHE A 516 19.69 -14.99 5.91
CA PHE A 516 18.47 -15.55 5.31
C PHE A 516 18.78 -16.44 4.09
N LYS A 517 19.65 -17.45 4.29
CA LYS A 517 20.15 -18.35 3.20
C LYS A 517 19.03 -19.03 2.40
N GLU A 518 17.88 -19.25 3.00
CA GLU A 518 16.74 -19.91 2.36
C GLU A 518 15.94 -18.96 1.46
N VAL A 519 16.12 -17.64 1.59
CA VAL A 519 15.46 -16.65 0.75
C VAL A 519 16.18 -16.56 -0.60
N LYS A 520 15.66 -17.28 -1.59
CA LYS A 520 16.24 -17.32 -2.95
C LYS A 520 15.71 -16.16 -3.82
N GLY A 521 16.52 -15.74 -4.76
CA GLY A 521 16.19 -14.63 -5.68
C GLY A 521 16.58 -13.27 -5.10
N GLN A 522 15.96 -12.22 -5.61
CA GLN A 522 16.17 -10.83 -5.15
C GLN A 522 14.79 -10.23 -4.81
N PRO A 523 14.20 -10.65 -3.67
CA PRO A 523 12.92 -10.10 -3.23
C PRO A 523 13.06 -8.65 -2.78
N ASP A 524 11.93 -7.99 -2.54
CA ASP A 524 11.87 -6.68 -1.91
C ASP A 524 12.39 -6.74 -0.47
N PHE A 525 13.00 -5.65 0.01
CA PHE A 525 13.68 -5.62 1.30
C PHE A 525 12.75 -5.91 2.49
N CYS A 526 11.51 -5.43 2.47
CA CYS A 526 10.52 -5.67 3.53
C CYS A 526 10.25 -7.16 3.80
N ILE A 527 10.51 -8.04 2.84
CA ILE A 527 10.26 -9.48 2.94
C ILE A 527 11.08 -10.13 4.06
N TYR A 528 12.28 -9.63 4.35
CA TYR A 528 13.11 -10.16 5.43
C TYR A 528 12.48 -9.92 6.82
N TRP A 529 11.73 -8.82 7.00
CA TRP A 529 10.93 -8.60 8.21
C TRP A 529 9.78 -9.60 8.35
N PHE A 530 9.10 -9.93 7.25
CA PHE A 530 8.05 -10.96 7.26
C PHE A 530 8.60 -12.32 7.69
N ARG A 531 9.77 -12.71 7.13
CA ARG A 531 10.47 -13.94 7.52
C ARG A 531 10.82 -13.92 9.01
N LYS A 532 11.54 -12.88 9.43
CA LYS A 532 11.98 -12.78 10.82
C LYS A 532 10.83 -12.69 11.81
N SER A 533 9.75 -11.98 11.46
CA SER A 533 8.54 -11.94 12.29
C SER A 533 7.92 -13.33 12.46
N HIS A 534 7.84 -14.11 11.38
CA HIS A 534 7.28 -15.45 11.45
C HIS A 534 8.17 -16.39 12.27
N ASP A 535 9.48 -16.34 12.08
CA ASP A 535 10.45 -17.19 12.80
C ASP A 535 10.51 -16.87 14.31
N ASN A 536 10.15 -15.64 14.72
CA ASN A 536 10.07 -15.22 16.13
C ASN A 536 8.67 -15.39 16.74
N LEU A 537 7.70 -15.96 16.01
CA LEU A 537 6.36 -16.18 16.53
C LEU A 537 6.36 -17.28 17.62
N ALA A 538 5.78 -16.99 18.76
CA ALA A 538 5.28 -18.01 19.70
C ALA A 538 3.77 -18.27 19.44
N THR A 539 3.21 -19.31 20.05
CA THR A 539 1.86 -19.82 19.73
C THR A 539 0.71 -18.81 19.79
N ASN A 540 0.86 -17.73 20.58
CA ASN A 540 -0.23 -16.74 20.78
C ASN A 540 0.05 -15.38 20.13
N ILE A 541 1.16 -15.22 19.40
CA ILE A 541 1.57 -13.93 18.82
C ILE A 541 0.77 -13.65 17.53
N ARG A 542 0.38 -12.39 17.37
CA ARG A 542 -0.23 -11.86 16.15
C ARG A 542 0.69 -10.87 15.48
N VAL A 543 0.79 -10.99 14.18
CA VAL A 543 1.62 -10.09 13.36
C VAL A 543 0.79 -9.36 12.34
N GLY A 544 1.08 -8.08 12.16
CA GLY A 544 0.51 -7.26 11.09
C GLY A 544 1.58 -6.34 10.49
N LEU A 545 1.89 -6.53 9.21
CA LEU A 545 2.91 -5.74 8.52
C LEU A 545 2.42 -5.22 7.17
N VAL A 546 3.01 -4.09 6.77
CA VAL A 546 2.85 -3.53 5.41
C VAL A 546 3.95 -4.06 4.51
N ALA A 547 3.63 -4.32 3.25
CA ALA A 547 4.61 -4.67 2.22
C ALA A 547 4.24 -4.07 0.89
N THR A 548 5.20 -3.99 -0.02
CA THR A 548 4.93 -3.69 -1.42
C THR A 548 4.06 -4.78 -2.04
N ASN A 549 3.39 -4.44 -3.14
CA ASN A 549 2.53 -5.39 -3.87
C ASN A 549 3.27 -6.66 -4.36
N SER A 550 4.61 -6.63 -4.39
CA SER A 550 5.45 -7.76 -4.78
C SER A 550 5.37 -8.95 -3.83
N ILE A 551 4.93 -8.74 -2.56
CA ILE A 551 4.87 -9.81 -1.55
C ILE A 551 3.88 -10.94 -1.91
N SER A 552 2.80 -10.63 -2.63
CA SER A 552 1.82 -11.62 -3.09
C SER A 552 2.18 -12.25 -4.45
N GLN A 553 3.40 -12.00 -4.97
CA GLN A 553 3.77 -12.34 -6.34
C GLN A 553 5.14 -13.02 -6.44
N ASN A 554 5.23 -14.05 -7.29
CA ASN A 554 6.50 -14.70 -7.69
C ASN A 554 7.49 -14.93 -6.52
N VAL A 555 8.73 -14.45 -6.70
CA VAL A 555 9.84 -14.61 -5.72
C VAL A 555 9.47 -14.02 -4.36
N GLY A 556 8.79 -12.86 -4.33
CA GLY A 556 8.37 -12.23 -3.09
C GLY A 556 7.41 -13.12 -2.30
N ARG A 557 6.39 -13.68 -2.96
CA ARG A 557 5.42 -14.59 -2.36
C ARG A 557 6.08 -15.85 -1.80
N ILE A 558 6.91 -16.50 -2.61
CA ILE A 558 7.63 -17.73 -2.21
C ILE A 558 8.49 -17.47 -0.97
N ALA A 559 9.19 -16.33 -0.96
CA ALA A 559 10.10 -15.98 0.13
C ALA A 559 9.39 -15.57 1.43
N SER A 560 8.11 -15.22 1.40
CA SER A 560 7.35 -14.69 2.53
C SER A 560 6.01 -15.41 2.77
N LEU A 561 4.96 -15.10 2.01
CA LEU A 561 3.62 -15.59 2.29
C LEU A 561 3.47 -17.10 2.09
N ASP A 562 4.11 -17.70 1.07
CA ASP A 562 4.16 -19.15 0.93
C ASP A 562 4.88 -19.81 2.13
N TYR A 563 5.97 -19.19 2.57
CA TYR A 563 6.69 -19.66 3.76
C TYR A 563 5.81 -19.61 5.01
N ILE A 564 5.14 -18.49 5.25
CA ILE A 564 4.24 -18.32 6.40
C ILE A 564 3.16 -19.41 6.40
N VAL A 565 2.47 -19.59 5.26
CA VAL A 565 1.37 -20.57 5.16
C VAL A 565 1.88 -22.01 5.28
N ASN A 566 3.03 -22.34 4.70
CA ASN A 566 3.62 -23.67 4.74
C ASN A 566 4.24 -24.01 6.12
N ASN A 567 4.51 -23.01 6.96
CA ASN A 567 5.02 -23.19 8.32
C ASN A 567 3.94 -22.86 9.37
N ASN A 568 2.73 -23.30 9.13
CA ASN A 568 1.59 -23.25 10.07
C ASN A 568 1.06 -21.83 10.38
N GLY A 569 1.41 -20.82 9.58
CA GLY A 569 0.86 -19.48 9.71
C GLY A 569 -0.50 -19.36 8.98
N TYR A 570 -1.47 -18.73 9.64
CA TYR A 570 -2.78 -18.41 9.07
C TYR A 570 -2.89 -16.92 8.78
N ILE A 571 -3.03 -16.53 7.50
CA ILE A 571 -3.38 -15.16 7.13
C ILE A 571 -4.87 -14.99 7.38
N TYR A 572 -5.25 -14.25 8.43
CA TYR A 572 -6.64 -14.11 8.83
C TYR A 572 -7.29 -12.81 8.36
N GLU A 573 -6.51 -11.76 8.15
CA GLU A 573 -7.00 -10.52 7.57
C GLU A 573 -5.95 -9.91 6.63
N ALA A 574 -6.37 -9.52 5.43
CA ALA A 574 -5.48 -8.89 4.48
C ALA A 574 -6.19 -7.81 3.65
N PHE A 575 -5.42 -6.76 3.30
CA PHE A 575 -5.82 -5.71 2.36
C PHE A 575 -4.89 -5.76 1.16
N ALA A 576 -5.37 -6.36 0.08
CA ALA A 576 -4.60 -6.52 -1.14
C ALA A 576 -4.77 -5.33 -2.09
N HIS A 577 -3.68 -4.94 -2.75
CA HIS A 577 -3.65 -3.89 -3.78
C HIS A 577 -4.18 -2.53 -3.33
N GLN A 578 -3.84 -2.11 -2.12
CA GLN A 578 -4.20 -0.78 -1.62
C GLN A 578 -3.29 0.30 -2.21
N LYS A 579 -3.87 1.40 -2.67
CA LYS A 579 -3.09 2.60 -2.97
C LYS A 579 -2.62 3.20 -1.63
N TRP A 580 -1.31 3.41 -1.47
CA TRP A 580 -0.76 3.98 -0.25
C TRP A 580 -1.14 5.45 -0.10
N SER A 581 -1.38 5.90 1.13
CA SER A 581 -1.87 7.26 1.43
C SER A 581 -0.81 8.38 1.33
N GLY A 582 0.46 8.06 1.08
CA GLY A 582 1.52 9.05 0.90
C GLY A 582 1.69 9.55 -0.54
N ASP A 583 2.63 10.48 -0.76
CA ASP A 583 2.93 11.10 -2.07
C ASP A 583 3.43 10.11 -3.14
N ALA A 584 3.88 8.94 -2.76
CA ALA A 584 4.29 7.91 -3.69
C ALA A 584 3.07 7.16 -4.24
N ALA A 585 2.94 7.10 -5.57
CA ALA A 585 1.94 6.26 -6.24
C ALA A 585 2.31 4.76 -6.12
N VAL A 586 2.48 4.27 -4.87
CA VAL A 586 2.86 2.89 -4.56
C VAL A 586 1.62 2.11 -4.14
N TYR A 587 1.49 0.89 -4.66
CA TYR A 587 0.50 -0.07 -4.20
C TYR A 587 1.13 -1.00 -3.17
N VAL A 588 0.43 -1.19 -2.05
CA VAL A 588 0.86 -2.03 -0.93
C VAL A 588 -0.15 -3.12 -0.63
N ASN A 589 0.33 -4.12 0.07
CA ASN A 589 -0.48 -5.12 0.74
C ASN A 589 -0.28 -4.97 2.26
N ILE A 590 -1.36 -5.07 3.01
CA ILE A 590 -1.34 -5.18 4.47
C ILE A 590 -1.73 -6.60 4.79
N VAL A 591 -0.91 -7.28 5.60
CA VAL A 591 -1.11 -8.70 5.90
C VAL A 591 -1.06 -8.91 7.41
N ASN A 592 -2.12 -9.53 7.95
CA ASN A 592 -2.21 -9.90 9.35
C ASN A 592 -2.30 -11.42 9.46
N TRP A 593 -1.40 -12.04 10.28
CA TRP A 593 -1.33 -13.49 10.42
C TRP A 593 -1.00 -13.93 11.87
N CYS A 594 -1.24 -15.18 12.17
CA CYS A 594 -0.94 -15.82 13.46
C CYS A 594 -0.75 -17.35 13.28
N TYR A 595 -0.31 -18.06 14.33
CA TYR A 595 -0.26 -19.53 14.31
C TYR A 595 -1.58 -20.19 14.70
N GLU A 596 -2.41 -19.52 15.48
CA GLU A 596 -3.70 -20.07 15.89
C GLU A 596 -4.70 -20.00 14.72
N LYS A 597 -5.38 -21.10 14.41
CA LYS A 597 -6.38 -21.13 13.36
C LYS A 597 -7.52 -20.15 13.67
N PRO A 598 -7.71 -19.11 12.84
CA PRO A 598 -8.72 -18.09 13.08
C PRO A 598 -10.14 -18.64 12.85
N LYS A 599 -11.12 -18.06 13.53
CA LYS A 599 -12.55 -18.39 13.33
C LYS A 599 -13.11 -17.78 12.04
N GLU A 600 -12.58 -16.65 11.62
CA GLU A 600 -13.05 -15.87 10.48
C GLU A 600 -11.85 -15.31 9.70
N TYR A 601 -12.04 -15.17 8.39
CA TYR A 601 -11.03 -14.60 7.48
C TYR A 601 -11.61 -13.38 6.77
N TYR A 602 -10.86 -12.29 6.72
CA TYR A 602 -11.28 -11.05 6.06
C TYR A 602 -10.31 -10.62 4.97
N LEU A 603 -10.77 -10.59 3.72
CA LEU A 603 -10.00 -10.07 2.58
C LEU A 603 -10.65 -8.80 2.05
N ASN A 604 -9.91 -7.68 2.10
CA ASN A 604 -10.44 -6.36 1.73
C ASN A 604 -11.78 -6.06 2.44
N ASN A 605 -11.84 -6.33 3.74
CA ASN A 605 -13.01 -6.23 4.63
C ASN A 605 -14.22 -7.11 4.24
N LYS A 606 -14.03 -8.12 3.41
CA LYS A 606 -15.07 -9.12 3.09
C LYS A 606 -14.76 -10.41 3.82
N LEU A 607 -15.78 -10.97 4.48
CA LEU A 607 -15.68 -12.30 5.04
C LEU A 607 -15.49 -13.32 3.91
N VAL A 608 -14.47 -14.15 4.01
CA VAL A 608 -14.11 -15.19 3.05
C VAL A 608 -13.88 -16.51 3.78
N LYS A 609 -13.83 -17.61 3.03
CA LYS A 609 -13.60 -18.93 3.63
C LYS A 609 -12.14 -19.12 4.06
N GLN A 610 -11.21 -18.54 3.31
CA GLN A 610 -9.77 -18.60 3.56
C GLN A 610 -9.06 -17.47 2.78
N ILE A 611 -7.82 -17.20 3.16
CA ILE A 611 -6.92 -16.31 2.41
C ILE A 611 -5.67 -17.10 2.08
N ASN A 612 -5.36 -17.23 0.80
CA ASN A 612 -4.14 -17.89 0.34
C ASN A 612 -2.94 -16.94 0.29
N SER A 613 -1.77 -17.47 0.04
CA SER A 613 -0.52 -16.71 -0.07
C SER A 613 -0.48 -15.69 -1.22
N SER A 614 -1.37 -15.81 -2.21
CA SER A 614 -1.57 -14.79 -3.26
C SER A 614 -2.50 -13.66 -2.83
N LEU A 615 -2.96 -13.65 -1.57
CA LEU A 615 -3.93 -12.73 -1.00
C LEU A 615 -5.25 -12.72 -1.78
N THR A 616 -5.75 -13.90 -2.10
CA THR A 616 -7.07 -14.11 -2.70
C THR A 616 -7.86 -15.14 -1.87
N ASN A 617 -9.17 -15.18 -2.11
CA ASN A 617 -10.06 -16.18 -1.51
C ASN A 617 -10.24 -17.44 -2.38
N SER A 618 -9.56 -17.50 -3.52
CA SER A 618 -9.56 -18.64 -4.43
C SER A 618 -8.58 -19.71 -3.97
N VAL A 619 -8.68 -20.88 -4.59
CA VAL A 619 -7.75 -21.99 -4.38
C VAL A 619 -6.32 -21.54 -4.68
N ASP A 620 -5.37 -21.94 -3.86
CA ASP A 620 -3.96 -21.67 -4.08
C ASP A 620 -3.40 -22.56 -5.19
N VAL A 621 -3.16 -21.94 -6.35
CA VAL A 621 -2.59 -22.60 -7.52
C VAL A 621 -1.05 -22.52 -7.58
N SER A 622 -0.41 -22.11 -6.49
CA SER A 622 1.06 -21.98 -6.43
C SER A 622 1.79 -23.33 -6.55
N GLN A 623 1.10 -24.41 -6.21
CA GLN A 623 1.62 -25.78 -6.31
C GLN A 623 1.62 -26.34 -7.74
N ALA A 624 1.01 -25.61 -8.70
CA ALA A 624 0.94 -26.05 -10.09
C ALA A 624 2.33 -26.30 -10.69
N GLN A 625 2.48 -27.46 -11.30
CA GLN A 625 3.72 -27.93 -11.88
C GLN A 625 3.82 -27.53 -13.36
N LYS A 626 5.05 -27.35 -13.85
CA LYS A 626 5.30 -27.14 -15.27
C LYS A 626 5.10 -28.46 -16.01
N LEU A 627 4.25 -28.43 -17.02
CA LEU A 627 3.94 -29.59 -17.83
C LEU A 627 4.94 -29.74 -18.99
N LYS A 628 5.46 -30.96 -19.20
CA LYS A 628 6.46 -31.23 -20.25
C LYS A 628 5.90 -30.97 -21.65
N ASN A 629 4.62 -31.24 -21.83
CA ASN A 629 3.93 -31.04 -23.13
C ASN A 629 3.76 -29.55 -23.48
N ASN A 630 3.82 -28.63 -22.53
CA ASN A 630 3.72 -27.18 -22.77
C ASN A 630 5.08 -26.51 -22.97
N LYS A 631 6.17 -27.26 -22.75
CA LYS A 631 7.53 -26.75 -22.86
C LYS A 631 7.85 -26.37 -24.31
N ASN A 632 8.53 -25.25 -24.50
CA ASN A 632 8.92 -24.74 -25.82
C ASN A 632 7.75 -24.41 -26.78
N LEU A 633 6.58 -24.10 -26.26
CA LEU A 633 5.45 -23.61 -27.05
C LEU A 633 5.15 -22.14 -26.83
N ALA A 634 5.51 -21.58 -25.68
CA ALA A 634 5.31 -20.17 -25.38
C ALA A 634 6.65 -19.46 -25.12
N PHE A 635 6.84 -18.33 -25.78
CA PHE A 635 8.10 -17.60 -25.76
C PHE A 635 7.91 -16.11 -25.51
N LYS A 636 8.92 -15.49 -24.94
CA LYS A 636 9.07 -14.05 -24.94
C LYS A 636 9.73 -13.61 -26.25
N GLY A 637 9.27 -12.54 -26.86
CA GLY A 637 9.87 -11.99 -28.08
C GLY A 637 11.31 -11.52 -27.93
N VAL A 638 11.93 -11.07 -29.02
CA VAL A 638 13.34 -10.66 -29.08
C VAL A 638 13.61 -9.38 -28.29
N SER A 639 14.83 -9.26 -27.75
CA SER A 639 15.32 -8.11 -27.01
C SER A 639 16.49 -7.46 -27.75
N PRO A 640 16.26 -6.41 -28.55
CA PRO A 640 17.35 -5.79 -29.35
C PRO A 640 18.40 -5.10 -28.48
N CYS A 641 18.01 -4.49 -27.35
CA CYS A 641 18.89 -3.69 -26.48
C CYS A 641 19.66 -2.60 -27.26
N GLY A 642 18.91 -1.76 -28.00
CA GLY A 642 19.45 -0.64 -28.78
C GLY A 642 18.41 -0.03 -29.71
N LYS A 643 18.27 1.30 -29.69
CA LYS A 643 17.32 2.03 -30.54
C LYS A 643 17.80 2.12 -32.00
N GLY A 644 19.11 2.00 -32.24
CA GLY A 644 19.69 2.06 -33.53
C GLY A 644 19.23 0.96 -34.51
N PHE A 645 18.71 -0.16 -33.97
CA PHE A 645 18.10 -1.20 -34.79
C PHE A 645 16.72 -0.83 -35.35
N ILE A 646 16.01 0.13 -34.74
CA ILE A 646 14.62 0.47 -35.09
C ILE A 646 14.59 1.39 -36.32
N LEU A 647 13.70 1.08 -37.25
CA LEU A 647 13.41 1.83 -38.47
C LEU A 647 11.95 2.29 -38.49
N THR A 648 11.71 3.41 -39.12
CA THR A 648 10.37 3.80 -39.54
C THR A 648 9.94 2.99 -40.76
N GLU A 649 8.64 2.88 -41.01
CA GLU A 649 8.12 2.18 -42.18
C GLU A 649 8.69 2.80 -43.50
N LYS A 650 8.80 4.12 -43.55
CA LYS A 650 9.36 4.83 -44.72
C LYS A 650 10.82 4.48 -44.97
N GLU A 651 11.65 4.42 -43.94
CA GLU A 651 13.07 4.01 -44.05
C GLU A 651 13.19 2.56 -44.50
N ALA A 652 12.44 1.65 -43.89
CA ALA A 652 12.43 0.26 -44.22
C ALA A 652 12.02 0.01 -45.69
N GLN A 653 10.92 0.60 -46.11
CA GLN A 653 10.44 0.46 -47.49
C GLN A 653 11.41 1.07 -48.52
N LYS A 654 12.02 2.22 -48.21
CA LYS A 654 13.04 2.83 -49.04
C LYS A 654 14.20 1.87 -49.28
N TRP A 655 14.74 1.23 -48.23
CA TRP A 655 15.90 0.31 -48.37
C TRP A 655 15.51 -0.98 -49.08
N ILE A 656 14.35 -1.54 -48.79
CA ILE A 656 13.81 -2.73 -49.44
C ILE A 656 13.59 -2.49 -50.94
N ASN A 657 13.09 -1.30 -51.33
CA ASN A 657 12.87 -0.94 -52.72
C ASN A 657 14.19 -0.66 -53.48
N GLN A 658 15.23 -0.17 -52.79
CA GLN A 658 16.56 0.01 -53.36
C GLN A 658 17.22 -1.33 -53.68
N ASN A 659 17.10 -2.32 -52.81
CA ASN A 659 17.61 -3.67 -53.04
C ASN A 659 16.77 -4.67 -52.22
N SER A 660 16.19 -5.65 -52.91
CA SER A 660 15.35 -6.69 -52.31
C SER A 660 16.05 -7.56 -51.26
N ILE A 661 17.41 -7.62 -51.27
CA ILE A 661 18.19 -8.33 -50.27
C ILE A 661 17.89 -7.90 -48.84
N TYR A 662 17.53 -6.62 -48.66
CA TYR A 662 17.20 -6.09 -47.34
C TYR A 662 15.93 -6.72 -46.70
N LYS A 663 15.06 -7.39 -47.49
CA LYS A 663 13.92 -8.17 -46.97
C LYS A 663 14.37 -9.30 -46.02
N THR A 664 15.59 -9.78 -46.14
CA THR A 664 16.12 -10.84 -45.26
C THR A 664 16.40 -10.32 -43.84
N VAL A 665 16.94 -9.09 -43.75
CA VAL A 665 17.37 -8.47 -42.46
C VAL A 665 16.50 -7.29 -41.98
N ILE A 666 15.47 -6.93 -42.73
CA ILE A 666 14.51 -5.88 -42.29
C ILE A 666 13.13 -6.50 -42.12
N LYS A 667 12.63 -6.50 -40.90
CA LYS A 667 11.35 -7.12 -40.52
C LYS A 667 10.40 -6.10 -39.89
N PRO A 668 9.08 -6.25 -40.11
CA PRO A 668 8.09 -5.55 -39.28
C PRO A 668 8.27 -5.94 -37.80
N PHE A 669 8.25 -5.00 -36.87
CA PHE A 669 8.55 -5.20 -35.47
C PHE A 669 7.32 -4.98 -34.61
N LEU A 670 6.81 -6.05 -34.04
CA LEU A 670 5.56 -6.10 -33.28
C LEU A 670 5.81 -5.84 -31.81
N ASP A 671 5.29 -4.74 -31.26
CA ASP A 671 5.34 -4.50 -29.84
C ASP A 671 3.98 -4.61 -29.14
N ALA A 672 3.96 -4.52 -27.79
CA ALA A 672 2.76 -4.59 -26.98
C ALA A 672 1.75 -3.46 -27.30
N LYS A 673 2.23 -2.29 -27.72
CA LYS A 673 1.37 -1.14 -28.06
C LYS A 673 0.63 -1.40 -29.37
N ASP A 674 1.33 -2.01 -30.34
CA ASP A 674 0.73 -2.37 -31.63
C ASP A 674 -0.41 -3.40 -31.41
N LEU A 675 -0.17 -4.46 -30.64
CA LEU A 675 -1.20 -5.43 -30.27
C LEU A 675 -2.41 -4.80 -29.56
N ALA A 676 -2.15 -3.85 -28.68
CA ALA A 676 -3.21 -3.24 -27.88
C ALA A 676 -4.04 -2.19 -28.62
N ARG A 677 -3.41 -1.42 -29.54
CA ARG A 677 -3.97 -0.17 -30.09
C ARG A 677 -4.26 -0.20 -31.58
N ASN A 678 -3.52 -1.02 -32.34
CA ASN A 678 -3.68 -1.04 -33.78
C ASN A 678 -4.67 -2.14 -34.20
N PRO A 679 -5.54 -1.90 -35.20
CA PRO A 679 -6.33 -2.95 -35.79
C PRO A 679 -5.45 -4.14 -36.19
N HIS A 680 -5.87 -5.37 -35.88
CA HIS A 680 -5.15 -6.63 -36.13
C HIS A 680 -3.74 -6.70 -35.52
N GLY A 681 -3.38 -5.79 -34.60
CA GLY A 681 -2.01 -5.74 -34.08
C GLY A 681 -0.97 -5.35 -35.12
N LYS A 682 -1.34 -4.61 -36.18
CA LYS A 682 -0.41 -4.20 -37.24
C LYS A 682 0.80 -3.47 -36.67
N PRO A 683 2.05 -3.94 -36.97
CA PRO A 683 3.26 -3.26 -36.51
C PRO A 683 3.37 -1.83 -37.03
N SER A 684 3.73 -0.90 -36.15
CA SER A 684 3.96 0.52 -36.49
C SER A 684 5.43 0.82 -36.81
N ARG A 685 6.32 -0.11 -36.56
CA ARG A 685 7.78 0.04 -36.71
C ARG A 685 8.38 -1.15 -37.40
N TRP A 686 9.59 -0.96 -37.91
CA TRP A 686 10.41 -1.95 -38.52
C TRP A 686 11.72 -2.10 -37.74
N ILE A 687 12.46 -3.20 -37.94
CA ILE A 687 13.71 -3.47 -37.23
C ILE A 687 14.74 -4.13 -38.16
N ILE A 688 16.00 -3.75 -37.96
CA ILE A 688 17.14 -4.44 -38.55
C ILE A 688 17.43 -5.68 -37.70
N ASP A 689 17.34 -6.84 -38.30
CA ASP A 689 17.49 -8.16 -37.68
C ASP A 689 18.61 -8.98 -38.36
N PHE A 690 19.82 -8.86 -37.85
CA PHE A 690 20.93 -9.69 -38.28
C PHE A 690 20.89 -11.11 -37.70
N ASN A 691 19.95 -11.37 -36.78
CA ASN A 691 19.81 -12.67 -36.13
C ASN A 691 21.13 -13.18 -35.54
N ASN A 692 21.62 -14.35 -36.03
CA ASN A 692 22.89 -14.97 -35.66
C ASN A 692 23.99 -14.82 -36.71
N LEU A 693 23.81 -13.90 -37.67
CA LEU A 693 24.84 -13.63 -38.67
C LEU A 693 26.16 -13.21 -37.99
N THR A 694 27.25 -13.65 -38.56
CA THR A 694 28.61 -13.20 -38.21
C THR A 694 28.77 -11.71 -38.58
N LEU A 695 29.82 -11.05 -38.08
CA LEU A 695 30.10 -9.65 -38.41
C LEU A 695 30.34 -9.48 -39.91
N GLU A 696 31.01 -10.44 -40.54
CA GLU A 696 31.28 -10.46 -41.98
C GLU A 696 29.98 -10.59 -42.78
N GLU A 697 29.12 -11.55 -42.42
CA GLU A 697 27.83 -11.75 -43.07
C GLU A 697 26.91 -10.54 -42.92
N ALA A 698 26.90 -9.91 -41.73
CA ALA A 698 26.12 -8.69 -41.49
C ALA A 698 26.61 -7.50 -42.32
N SER A 699 27.93 -7.43 -42.65
CA SER A 699 28.51 -6.37 -43.48
C SER A 699 28.05 -6.43 -44.93
N ASN A 700 27.49 -7.58 -45.39
CA ASN A 700 26.89 -7.72 -46.73
C ASN A 700 25.61 -6.91 -46.90
N TYR A 701 25.10 -6.25 -45.84
CA TYR A 701 23.93 -5.35 -45.84
C TYR A 701 24.36 -3.92 -45.51
N PRO A 702 25.06 -3.18 -46.41
CA PRO A 702 25.78 -1.95 -46.08
C PRO A 702 24.94 -0.89 -45.36
N LEU A 703 23.72 -0.56 -45.84
CA LEU A 703 22.88 0.45 -45.24
C LEU A 703 22.47 0.06 -43.79
N ALA A 704 22.09 -1.19 -43.56
CA ALA A 704 21.70 -1.69 -42.26
C ALA A 704 22.90 -1.78 -41.33
N PHE A 705 24.03 -2.28 -41.82
CA PHE A 705 25.27 -2.46 -41.08
C PHE A 705 25.84 -1.11 -40.60
N GLU A 706 25.97 -0.12 -41.50
CA GLU A 706 26.48 1.20 -41.15
C GLU A 706 25.57 1.94 -40.16
N ARG A 707 24.26 1.81 -40.28
CA ARG A 707 23.31 2.35 -39.30
C ARG A 707 23.58 1.77 -37.91
N VAL A 708 23.65 0.46 -37.77
CA VAL A 708 23.87 -0.25 -36.51
C VAL A 708 25.26 0.03 -35.96
N LYS A 709 26.31 0.02 -36.79
CA LYS A 709 27.72 0.32 -36.45
C LYS A 709 27.88 1.74 -35.88
N LYS A 710 27.16 2.71 -36.45
CA LYS A 710 27.21 4.11 -36.00
C LYS A 710 26.53 4.34 -34.68
N THR A 711 25.49 3.60 -34.34
CA THR A 711 24.58 3.92 -33.21
C THR A 711 24.73 3.00 -32.02
N ILE A 712 24.79 1.68 -32.23
CA ILE A 712 24.71 0.68 -31.18
C ILE A 712 25.95 0.61 -30.27
N PRO A 713 27.20 0.67 -30.79
CA PRO A 713 28.38 0.66 -29.93
C PRO A 713 28.36 1.78 -28.89
N GLU A 714 27.96 3.00 -29.29
CA GLU A 714 27.88 4.13 -28.39
C GLU A 714 26.72 3.97 -27.36
N GLU A 715 25.55 3.48 -27.80
CA GLU A 715 24.43 3.16 -26.88
C GLU A 715 24.80 2.10 -25.85
N ARG A 716 25.68 1.16 -26.16
CA ARG A 716 26.12 0.01 -25.32
C ARG A 716 27.41 0.27 -24.54
N LYS A 717 28.07 1.40 -24.72
CA LYS A 717 29.37 1.74 -24.11
C LYS A 717 29.43 1.48 -22.61
N ASN A 718 28.38 1.88 -21.89
CA ASN A 718 28.25 1.76 -20.44
C ASN A 718 27.48 0.50 -20.01
N ASN A 719 27.23 -0.46 -20.91
CA ASN A 719 26.56 -1.70 -20.56
C ASN A 719 27.50 -2.61 -19.74
N ARG A 720 27.01 -3.22 -18.67
CA ARG A 720 27.79 -4.14 -17.82
C ARG A 720 28.07 -5.49 -18.48
N ASN A 721 27.36 -5.83 -19.54
CA ASN A 721 27.52 -7.09 -20.26
C ASN A 721 28.53 -6.92 -21.40
N GLU A 722 29.76 -7.32 -21.16
CA GLU A 722 30.86 -7.25 -22.15
C GLU A 722 30.55 -7.98 -23.46
N LYS A 723 29.83 -9.10 -23.40
CA LYS A 723 29.40 -9.83 -24.58
C LYS A 723 28.59 -9.00 -25.57
N LEU A 724 27.77 -8.07 -25.03
CA LEU A 724 26.94 -7.15 -25.84
C LEU A 724 27.78 -6.02 -26.46
N LYS A 725 28.90 -5.65 -25.86
CA LYS A 725 29.83 -4.67 -26.44
C LYS A 725 30.62 -5.28 -27.59
N VAL A 726 31.06 -6.50 -27.41
CA VAL A 726 31.84 -7.24 -28.44
C VAL A 726 30.95 -7.58 -29.62
N ASN A 727 29.77 -8.18 -29.39
CA ASN A 727 28.82 -8.57 -30.44
C ASN A 727 27.75 -7.46 -30.63
N TRP A 728 28.17 -6.20 -30.82
CA TRP A 728 27.30 -5.04 -30.90
C TRP A 728 26.25 -5.10 -32.03
N TRP A 729 26.46 -5.86 -33.08
CA TRP A 729 25.52 -6.04 -34.21
C TRP A 729 24.39 -7.03 -33.93
N GLN A 730 24.50 -7.83 -32.86
CA GLN A 730 23.49 -8.81 -32.47
C GLN A 730 22.60 -8.30 -31.35
N TYR A 731 21.41 -8.88 -31.20
CA TYR A 731 20.50 -8.62 -30.10
C TYR A 731 21.01 -9.22 -28.78
N GLU A 732 20.62 -8.63 -27.67
CA GLU A 732 20.80 -9.24 -26.35
C GLU A 732 20.06 -10.58 -26.23
N GLY A 733 18.87 -10.66 -26.84
CA GLY A 733 18.03 -11.85 -26.82
C GLY A 733 17.51 -12.17 -28.22
N ASN A 734 18.25 -12.97 -29.00
CA ASN A 734 17.88 -13.39 -30.37
C ASN A 734 16.71 -14.38 -30.43
N ARG A 735 16.49 -15.18 -29.36
CA ARG A 735 15.40 -16.15 -29.25
C ARG A 735 15.41 -17.20 -30.40
N LEU A 736 16.54 -17.84 -30.66
CA LEU A 736 16.68 -18.81 -31.74
C LEU A 736 15.64 -19.93 -31.68
N ASN A 737 15.46 -20.56 -30.51
CA ASN A 737 14.44 -21.62 -30.33
C ASN A 737 13.00 -21.14 -30.67
N MET A 738 12.66 -19.88 -30.38
CA MET A 738 11.37 -19.32 -30.77
C MET A 738 11.24 -19.24 -32.29
N ARG A 739 12.29 -18.74 -32.95
CA ARG A 739 12.34 -18.58 -34.43
C ARG A 739 12.18 -19.93 -35.14
N ASP A 740 12.91 -20.93 -34.68
CA ASP A 740 12.88 -22.27 -35.26
C ASP A 740 11.48 -22.89 -35.19
N VAL A 741 10.80 -22.68 -34.06
CA VAL A 741 9.45 -23.27 -33.83
C VAL A 741 8.36 -22.51 -34.59
N ILE A 742 8.45 -21.18 -34.77
CA ILE A 742 7.42 -20.41 -35.49
C ILE A 742 7.61 -20.40 -37.01
N THR A 743 8.82 -20.64 -37.53
CA THR A 743 9.11 -20.55 -38.95
C THR A 743 8.23 -21.43 -39.87
N PRO A 744 7.84 -22.68 -39.50
CA PRO A 744 6.98 -23.49 -40.32
C PRO A 744 5.52 -23.16 -40.27
N LEU A 745 5.11 -22.26 -39.36
CA LEU A 745 3.72 -21.88 -39.16
C LEU A 745 3.29 -20.77 -40.12
N SER A 746 1.98 -20.64 -40.36
CA SER A 746 1.40 -19.49 -41.10
C SER A 746 1.32 -18.23 -40.24
N TYR A 747 1.00 -18.40 -38.94
CA TYR A 747 0.96 -17.37 -37.95
C TYR A 747 1.24 -17.97 -36.56
N TYR A 748 1.45 -17.10 -35.59
CA TYR A 748 1.55 -17.42 -34.18
C TYR A 748 0.57 -16.57 -33.38
N PHE A 749 0.21 -16.97 -32.16
CA PHE A 749 -0.66 -16.16 -31.30
C PHE A 749 0.16 -15.27 -30.40
N ALA A 750 -0.14 -13.96 -30.37
CA ALA A 750 0.58 -12.98 -29.59
C ALA A 750 -0.30 -12.23 -28.59
N ILE A 751 0.25 -11.92 -27.43
CA ILE A 751 -0.38 -11.13 -26.38
C ILE A 751 0.61 -10.08 -25.84
N PRO A 752 0.16 -8.86 -25.48
CA PRO A 752 0.99 -7.95 -24.70
C PRO A 752 1.38 -8.58 -23.35
N ARG A 753 2.65 -8.49 -22.98
CA ARG A 753 3.15 -9.03 -21.70
C ARG A 753 2.47 -8.40 -20.48
N HIS A 754 2.02 -7.15 -20.59
CA HIS A 754 1.20 -6.46 -19.60
C HIS A 754 -0.11 -6.06 -20.26
N SER A 755 -1.22 -6.59 -19.77
CA SER A 755 -2.53 -6.37 -20.37
C SER A 755 -3.64 -6.42 -19.32
N LYS A 756 -4.66 -5.58 -19.52
CA LYS A 756 -5.92 -5.68 -18.77
C LYS A 756 -6.73 -6.90 -19.23
N TRP A 757 -6.65 -7.22 -20.51
CA TRP A 757 -7.38 -8.31 -21.15
C TRP A 757 -6.41 -9.39 -21.65
N PHE A 758 -6.65 -10.64 -21.30
CA PHE A 758 -5.81 -11.78 -21.71
C PHE A 758 -6.31 -12.31 -23.06
N ILE A 759 -6.13 -11.49 -24.10
CA ILE A 759 -6.63 -11.81 -25.44
C ILE A 759 -5.43 -11.92 -26.38
N PHE A 760 -5.33 -13.09 -26.99
CA PHE A 760 -4.34 -13.36 -28.03
C PHE A 760 -4.88 -12.98 -29.43
N LEU A 761 -3.98 -12.50 -30.26
CA LEU A 761 -4.22 -12.23 -31.69
C LEU A 761 -3.35 -13.13 -32.55
N PRO A 762 -3.89 -13.68 -33.67
CA PRO A 762 -3.05 -14.35 -34.68
C PRO A 762 -2.24 -13.30 -35.44
N ILE A 763 -0.95 -13.53 -35.52
CA ILE A 763 0.04 -12.62 -36.16
C ILE A 763 0.85 -13.44 -37.15
N THR A 764 1.00 -12.94 -38.37
CA THR A 764 1.77 -13.60 -39.42
C THR A 764 3.27 -13.73 -39.04
N VAL A 765 3.88 -14.84 -39.35
CA VAL A 765 5.28 -15.19 -38.94
C VAL A 765 6.33 -14.20 -39.44
N ASN A 766 6.04 -13.42 -40.49
CA ASN A 766 6.95 -12.36 -40.98
C ASN A 766 7.13 -11.21 -39.98
N ASN A 767 6.27 -11.06 -39.01
CA ASN A 767 6.39 -10.03 -37.99
C ASN A 767 7.25 -10.54 -36.83
N LEU A 768 8.32 -9.81 -36.51
CA LEU A 768 9.22 -10.17 -35.41
C LEU A 768 8.67 -9.64 -34.08
N PRO A 769 8.33 -10.51 -33.08
CA PRO A 769 7.76 -10.08 -31.82
C PRO A 769 8.83 -9.48 -30.89
N ALA A 770 8.53 -8.31 -30.28
CA ALA A 770 9.34 -7.66 -29.26
C ALA A 770 9.25 -8.36 -27.89
N ASP A 771 10.20 -8.11 -27.01
CA ASP A 771 10.24 -8.65 -25.65
C ASP A 771 9.11 -8.10 -24.72
N SER A 772 8.40 -7.11 -25.19
CA SER A 772 7.17 -6.60 -24.58
C SER A 772 5.94 -7.49 -24.86
N THR A 773 6.09 -8.54 -25.68
CA THR A 773 5.05 -9.50 -26.05
C THR A 773 5.41 -10.91 -25.57
N VAL A 774 4.37 -11.74 -25.40
CA VAL A 774 4.50 -13.19 -25.28
C VAL A 774 3.81 -13.82 -26.48
N ILE A 775 4.44 -14.82 -27.07
CA ILE A 775 3.87 -15.55 -28.21
C ILE A 775 3.64 -17.01 -27.86
N VAL A 776 2.64 -17.62 -28.50
CA VAL A 776 2.39 -19.05 -28.48
C VAL A 776 2.57 -19.57 -29.90
N ALA A 777 3.48 -20.55 -30.08
CA ALA A 777 3.85 -21.14 -31.34
C ALA A 777 2.80 -22.18 -31.77
N SER A 778 1.67 -21.71 -32.25
CA SER A 778 0.57 -22.53 -32.79
C SER A 778 -0.21 -21.66 -33.77
N ASP A 779 -0.76 -22.30 -34.82
CA ASP A 779 -1.70 -21.72 -35.75
C ASP A 779 -3.07 -22.41 -35.72
N ASP A 780 -3.32 -23.28 -34.71
CA ASP A 780 -4.63 -23.94 -34.52
C ASP A 780 -5.59 -23.07 -33.71
N PHE A 781 -6.69 -22.67 -34.31
CA PHE A 781 -7.75 -21.90 -33.66
C PHE A 781 -8.43 -22.62 -32.47
N TYR A 782 -8.27 -23.94 -32.34
CA TYR A 782 -8.64 -24.66 -31.13
C TYR A 782 -7.81 -24.15 -29.94
N ILE A 783 -6.49 -24.07 -30.08
CA ILE A 783 -5.58 -23.54 -29.03
C ILE A 783 -5.93 -22.08 -28.73
N LEU A 784 -6.15 -21.26 -29.77
CA LEU A 784 -6.59 -19.87 -29.57
C LEU A 784 -7.92 -19.80 -28.82
N GLY A 785 -8.85 -20.70 -29.06
CA GLY A 785 -10.14 -20.80 -28.35
C GLY A 785 -9.95 -21.08 -26.86
N ILE A 786 -9.11 -22.03 -26.50
CA ILE A 786 -8.76 -22.34 -25.11
C ILE A 786 -8.11 -21.12 -24.42
N LEU A 787 -7.09 -20.51 -25.05
CA LEU A 787 -6.38 -19.35 -24.54
C LEU A 787 -7.28 -18.10 -24.37
N THR A 788 -8.35 -18.00 -25.17
CA THR A 788 -9.33 -16.91 -25.12
C THR A 788 -10.42 -17.16 -24.08
N SER A 789 -10.61 -18.40 -23.62
CA SER A 789 -11.70 -18.81 -22.72
C SER A 789 -11.60 -18.22 -21.31
N LYS A 790 -12.73 -18.23 -20.59
CA LYS A 790 -12.82 -17.87 -19.16
C LYS A 790 -11.89 -18.75 -18.30
N ILE A 791 -11.76 -20.02 -18.63
CA ILE A 791 -10.92 -20.98 -17.87
C ILE A 791 -9.47 -20.54 -17.87
N HIS A 792 -8.89 -20.27 -19.05
CA HIS A 792 -7.51 -19.80 -19.15
C HIS A 792 -7.33 -18.41 -18.51
N ARG A 793 -8.29 -17.50 -18.70
CA ARG A 793 -8.21 -16.17 -18.06
C ARG A 793 -8.23 -16.24 -16.53
N LEU A 794 -9.00 -17.16 -15.93
CA LEU A 794 -8.99 -17.40 -14.48
C LEU A 794 -7.64 -17.94 -14.01
N TRP A 795 -7.07 -18.92 -14.73
CA TRP A 795 -5.75 -19.47 -14.44
C TRP A 795 -4.67 -18.40 -14.52
N VAL A 796 -4.65 -17.63 -15.60
CA VAL A 796 -3.70 -16.53 -15.79
C VAL A 796 -3.80 -15.51 -14.64
N LYS A 797 -5.01 -15.14 -14.25
CA LYS A 797 -5.22 -14.20 -13.13
C LYS A 797 -4.68 -14.76 -11.81
N ALA A 798 -4.80 -16.05 -11.56
CA ALA A 798 -4.29 -16.71 -10.36
C ALA A 798 -2.76 -16.90 -10.38
N GLN A 799 -2.16 -17.16 -11.56
CA GLN A 799 -0.72 -17.41 -11.74
C GLN A 799 0.11 -16.17 -12.08
N SER A 800 -0.51 -15.03 -12.32
CA SER A 800 0.19 -13.84 -12.81
C SER A 800 0.50 -12.83 -11.72
N SER A 801 1.48 -11.96 -11.99
CA SER A 801 1.79 -10.77 -11.18
C SER A 801 1.15 -9.52 -11.78
N THR A 802 0.86 -8.52 -10.94
CA THR A 802 0.31 -7.23 -11.38
C THR A 802 1.37 -6.13 -11.35
N LEU A 803 1.32 -5.22 -12.34
CA LEU A 803 2.14 -4.02 -12.39
C LEU A 803 1.24 -2.82 -12.69
N LYS A 804 1.12 -1.85 -11.75
CA LYS A 804 0.27 -0.64 -11.89
C LYS A 804 -1.19 -0.93 -12.29
N GLY A 805 -1.74 -2.07 -11.83
CA GLY A 805 -3.10 -2.48 -12.16
C GLY A 805 -3.24 -3.35 -13.42
N ASP A 806 -2.22 -3.44 -14.27
CA ASP A 806 -2.17 -4.37 -15.39
C ASP A 806 -1.55 -5.69 -14.98
N THR A 807 -2.12 -6.79 -15.44
CA THR A 807 -1.63 -8.14 -15.14
C THR A 807 -0.53 -8.54 -16.12
N ARG A 808 0.53 -9.15 -15.60
CA ARG A 808 1.68 -9.60 -16.39
C ARG A 808 1.51 -11.06 -16.78
N TYR A 809 1.37 -11.33 -18.08
CA TYR A 809 1.43 -12.69 -18.61
C TYR A 809 2.87 -13.21 -18.61
N THR A 810 3.12 -14.33 -17.94
CA THR A 810 4.45 -14.98 -17.87
C THR A 810 4.33 -16.37 -18.48
N ASN A 811 5.11 -16.67 -19.52
CA ASN A 811 5.06 -17.97 -20.21
C ASN A 811 5.30 -19.15 -19.26
N THR A 812 6.23 -19.02 -18.30
CA THR A 812 6.62 -20.10 -17.38
C THR A 812 5.60 -20.41 -16.29
N THR A 813 4.73 -19.47 -15.94
CA THR A 813 3.73 -19.67 -14.88
C THR A 813 2.29 -19.64 -15.41
N CYS A 814 2.00 -18.88 -16.46
CA CYS A 814 0.66 -18.82 -17.02
C CYS A 814 0.39 -19.86 -18.10
N PHE A 815 1.43 -20.22 -18.89
CA PHE A 815 1.28 -21.16 -20.00
C PHE A 815 1.86 -22.55 -19.69
N GLU A 816 3.14 -22.63 -19.25
CA GLU A 816 3.80 -23.93 -19.01
C GLU A 816 3.09 -24.75 -17.91
N THR A 817 2.38 -24.12 -16.98
CA THR A 817 1.62 -24.79 -15.92
C THR A 817 0.14 -25.01 -16.28
N PHE A 818 -0.33 -24.50 -17.42
CA PHE A 818 -1.75 -24.59 -17.76
C PHE A 818 -2.13 -25.99 -18.27
N PRO A 819 -3.09 -26.70 -17.62
CA PRO A 819 -3.49 -28.03 -18.08
C PRO A 819 -4.51 -27.90 -19.21
N PHE A 820 -4.09 -28.20 -20.45
CA PHE A 820 -5.00 -28.24 -21.57
C PHE A 820 -5.94 -29.47 -21.48
N PRO A 821 -7.21 -29.38 -21.94
CA PRO A 821 -8.17 -30.48 -21.81
C PRO A 821 -7.84 -31.69 -22.70
N PHE A 822 -7.17 -31.42 -23.81
CA PHE A 822 -6.62 -32.43 -24.72
C PHE A 822 -5.19 -32.05 -25.02
N VAL A 823 -4.39 -33.03 -25.47
CA VAL A 823 -2.95 -32.80 -25.72
C VAL A 823 -2.74 -31.63 -26.66
N CYS A 824 -1.86 -30.72 -26.28
CA CYS A 824 -1.38 -29.67 -27.17
C CYS A 824 -0.72 -30.34 -28.41
N PRO A 825 -1.01 -29.93 -29.66
CA PRO A 825 -0.37 -30.51 -30.81
C PRO A 825 1.16 -30.43 -30.67
N PRO A 826 1.91 -31.48 -31.04
CA PRO A 826 3.37 -31.46 -30.94
C PRO A 826 3.91 -30.32 -31.78
N ALA A 827 5.00 -29.67 -31.28
CA ALA A 827 5.74 -28.75 -32.12
C ALA A 827 6.15 -29.43 -33.47
N PRO A 828 6.10 -28.72 -34.61
CA PRO A 828 6.22 -29.28 -35.93
C PRO A 828 7.45 -30.18 -36.20
N ASN A 829 8.44 -30.24 -35.31
CA ASN A 829 9.68 -31.01 -35.45
C ASN A 829 9.94 -32.00 -34.30
N SER A 830 9.01 -32.27 -33.41
CA SER A 830 9.14 -33.34 -32.43
C SER A 830 8.58 -34.61 -33.05
N GLY A 831 9.44 -35.53 -33.49
CA GLY A 831 9.06 -36.84 -34.06
C GLY A 831 8.03 -37.52 -33.15
N GLY A 832 6.80 -37.57 -33.62
CA GLY A 832 5.60 -37.86 -32.90
C GLY A 832 5.60 -39.16 -32.10
N VAL A 833 5.44 -39.01 -30.79
CA VAL A 833 4.72 -39.99 -30.00
C VAL A 833 3.55 -39.23 -29.40
N ILE A 834 2.36 -39.51 -29.87
CA ILE A 834 1.10 -39.03 -29.26
C ILE A 834 0.98 -39.77 -27.92
N PRO A 835 1.06 -39.09 -26.77
CA PRO A 835 0.83 -39.75 -25.49
C PRO A 835 -0.62 -40.24 -25.43
N GLU A 836 -0.80 -41.45 -24.98
CA GLU A 836 -2.11 -42.04 -24.75
C GLU A 836 -3.02 -41.15 -23.86
N LYS A 837 -4.23 -41.04 -24.24
CA LYS A 837 -5.33 -40.22 -23.81
C LYS A 837 -5.50 -39.99 -22.31
N VAL A 838 -5.62 -38.74 -21.93
CA VAL A 838 -6.32 -38.29 -20.72
C VAL A 838 -7.65 -37.70 -21.18
N SER A 839 -8.61 -38.49 -21.63
CA SER A 839 -9.98 -38.03 -21.85
C SER A 839 -10.96 -39.05 -21.35
N THR A 840 -11.92 -38.63 -20.56
CA THR A 840 -13.12 -39.39 -20.16
C THR A 840 -14.19 -39.39 -21.25
N ILE A 841 -13.96 -38.66 -22.34
CA ILE A 841 -14.88 -38.62 -23.53
C ILE A 841 -14.28 -39.52 -24.59
N GLY A 842 -15.06 -40.44 -25.12
CA GLY A 842 -14.65 -41.35 -26.22
C GLY A 842 -14.13 -40.56 -27.44
N ASP A 843 -13.24 -41.15 -28.23
CA ASP A 843 -12.48 -40.53 -29.33
C ASP A 843 -13.29 -39.64 -30.28
N LEU A 844 -14.45 -40.11 -30.76
CA LEU A 844 -15.35 -39.37 -31.64
C LEU A 844 -15.99 -38.14 -30.99
N GLY A 845 -16.21 -38.16 -29.66
CA GLY A 845 -16.75 -37.04 -28.90
C GLY A 845 -15.74 -35.93 -28.70
N ALA A 846 -14.48 -36.29 -28.50
CA ALA A 846 -13.36 -35.33 -28.33
C ALA A 846 -13.05 -34.56 -29.61
N GLU A 847 -12.99 -35.23 -30.76
CA GLU A 847 -12.76 -34.58 -32.06
C GLU A 847 -13.88 -33.60 -32.41
N LYS A 848 -15.13 -33.94 -32.13
CA LYS A 848 -16.29 -33.09 -32.40
C LYS A 848 -16.23 -31.81 -31.56
N ILE A 849 -15.88 -31.90 -30.28
CA ILE A 849 -15.77 -30.73 -29.39
C ILE A 849 -14.58 -29.83 -29.79
N VAL A 850 -13.43 -30.40 -30.14
CA VAL A 850 -12.26 -29.68 -30.66
C VAL A 850 -12.68 -28.88 -31.91
N GLN A 851 -13.40 -29.50 -32.85
CA GLN A 851 -13.84 -28.80 -34.05
C GLN A 851 -14.85 -27.68 -33.72
N GLN A 852 -15.80 -27.91 -32.80
CA GLN A 852 -16.75 -26.89 -32.37
C GLN A 852 -16.07 -25.67 -31.74
N ILE A 853 -15.04 -25.87 -30.92
CA ILE A 853 -14.25 -24.80 -30.30
C ILE A 853 -13.51 -24.03 -31.40
N ARG A 854 -12.88 -24.74 -32.37
CA ARG A 854 -12.17 -24.14 -33.49
C ARG A 854 -13.09 -23.26 -34.32
N ASP A 855 -14.24 -23.74 -34.72
CA ASP A 855 -15.21 -23.01 -35.52
C ASP A 855 -15.77 -21.80 -34.77
N LYS A 856 -16.07 -21.94 -33.47
CA LYS A 856 -16.55 -20.82 -32.65
C LYS A 856 -15.47 -19.76 -32.46
N MET A 857 -14.22 -20.15 -32.32
CA MET A 857 -13.11 -19.20 -32.21
C MET A 857 -12.86 -18.46 -33.53
N ILE A 858 -13.00 -19.12 -34.67
CA ILE A 858 -12.93 -18.48 -35.98
C ILE A 858 -14.06 -17.45 -36.13
N GLU A 859 -15.29 -17.80 -35.76
CA GLU A 859 -16.44 -16.87 -35.77
C GLU A 859 -16.16 -15.63 -34.89
N LEU A 860 -15.68 -15.86 -33.68
CA LEU A 860 -15.32 -14.77 -32.75
C LEU A 860 -14.19 -13.90 -33.31
N HIS A 861 -13.16 -14.53 -33.90
CA HIS A 861 -12.04 -13.84 -34.50
C HIS A 861 -12.48 -12.95 -35.66
N ASN A 862 -13.28 -13.48 -36.58
CA ASN A 862 -13.82 -12.75 -37.73
C ASN A 862 -14.66 -11.54 -37.28
N TYR A 863 -15.51 -11.74 -36.27
CA TYR A 863 -16.30 -10.65 -35.69
C TYR A 863 -15.42 -9.55 -35.08
N ARG A 864 -14.37 -9.93 -34.29
CA ARG A 864 -13.42 -8.96 -33.72
C ARG A 864 -12.71 -8.18 -34.80
N THR A 865 -12.24 -8.87 -35.81
CA THR A 865 -11.53 -8.32 -36.97
C THR A 865 -12.39 -7.26 -37.69
N GLU A 866 -13.63 -7.61 -38.05
CA GLU A 866 -14.58 -6.68 -38.66
C GLU A 866 -14.84 -5.44 -37.81
N GLN A 867 -15.04 -5.60 -36.48
CA GLN A 867 -15.31 -4.50 -35.59
C GLN A 867 -14.09 -3.58 -35.39
N MET A 868 -12.88 -4.15 -35.34
CA MET A 868 -11.63 -3.39 -35.22
C MET A 868 -11.39 -2.56 -36.50
N GLU A 869 -11.62 -3.12 -37.66
CA GLU A 869 -11.53 -2.41 -38.95
C GLU A 869 -12.55 -1.28 -39.07
N ARG A 870 -13.84 -1.61 -38.89
CA ARG A 870 -14.94 -0.65 -39.02
C ARG A 870 -14.79 0.56 -38.12
N LYS A 871 -14.24 0.37 -36.92
CA LYS A 871 -14.08 1.43 -35.88
C LYS A 871 -12.67 2.02 -35.85
N SER A 872 -11.74 1.48 -36.61
CA SER A 872 -10.29 1.79 -36.51
C SER A 872 -9.79 1.65 -35.08
N TRP A 873 -10.24 0.64 -34.35
CA TRP A 873 -9.89 0.38 -32.95
C TRP A 873 -8.89 -0.76 -32.82
N GLY A 874 -8.04 -0.68 -31.80
CA GLY A 874 -7.30 -1.83 -31.34
C GLY A 874 -8.14 -2.73 -30.42
N ILE A 875 -7.61 -3.92 -30.12
CA ILE A 875 -8.30 -4.94 -29.30
C ILE A 875 -8.68 -4.42 -27.90
N THR A 876 -7.83 -3.57 -27.29
CA THR A 876 -8.10 -3.03 -25.94
C THR A 876 -9.33 -2.12 -25.93
N GLN A 877 -9.49 -1.28 -26.95
CA GLN A 877 -10.65 -0.38 -27.07
C GLN A 877 -11.94 -1.18 -27.30
N LEU A 878 -11.88 -2.18 -28.18
CA LEU A 878 -13.02 -3.06 -28.48
C LEU A 878 -13.51 -3.77 -27.20
N TYR A 879 -12.58 -4.34 -26.42
CA TYR A 879 -12.92 -5.09 -25.20
C TYR A 879 -13.35 -4.17 -24.06
N ASN A 880 -12.79 -2.98 -23.93
CA ASN A 880 -13.25 -1.98 -22.95
C ASN A 880 -14.71 -1.57 -23.21
N ALA A 881 -15.11 -1.47 -24.48
CA ALA A 881 -16.45 -1.02 -24.84
C ALA A 881 -17.52 -2.13 -24.73
N PHE A 882 -17.19 -3.38 -25.06
CA PHE A 882 -18.23 -4.39 -25.32
C PHE A 882 -18.09 -5.69 -24.52
N PHE A 883 -16.95 -5.95 -23.86
CA PHE A 883 -16.71 -7.25 -23.22
C PHE A 883 -17.62 -7.54 -22.02
N HIS A 884 -18.08 -6.52 -21.32
CA HIS A 884 -18.99 -6.64 -20.17
C HIS A 884 -20.44 -6.28 -20.48
N GLU A 885 -20.76 -6.01 -21.74
CA GLU A 885 -22.11 -5.66 -22.17
C GLU A 885 -22.87 -6.92 -22.60
N PRO A 886 -23.85 -7.45 -21.80
CA PRO A 886 -24.55 -8.70 -22.10
C PRO A 886 -25.29 -8.69 -23.44
N SER A 887 -25.75 -7.52 -23.88
CA SER A 887 -26.44 -7.33 -25.16
C SER A 887 -25.49 -7.35 -26.38
N SER A 888 -24.18 -7.24 -26.17
CA SER A 888 -23.21 -7.20 -27.26
C SER A 888 -22.98 -8.60 -27.87
N LYS A 889 -22.84 -8.66 -29.19
CA LYS A 889 -22.47 -9.88 -29.89
C LYS A 889 -21.10 -10.41 -29.42
N LEU A 890 -20.18 -9.52 -29.08
CA LEU A 890 -18.87 -9.92 -28.53
C LEU A 890 -19.03 -10.74 -27.23
N TYR A 891 -19.82 -10.26 -26.28
CA TYR A 891 -20.11 -10.95 -25.03
C TYR A 891 -20.77 -12.31 -25.29
N GLN A 892 -21.77 -12.36 -26.16
CA GLN A 892 -22.50 -13.59 -26.47
C GLN A 892 -21.61 -14.66 -27.11
N LEU A 893 -20.72 -14.28 -28.04
CA LEU A 893 -19.75 -15.19 -28.65
C LEU A 893 -18.77 -15.75 -27.61
N HIS A 894 -18.29 -14.91 -26.68
CA HIS A 894 -17.46 -15.38 -25.57
C HIS A 894 -18.20 -16.37 -24.66
N GLN A 895 -19.46 -16.12 -24.33
CA GLN A 895 -20.25 -17.03 -23.51
C GLN A 895 -20.45 -18.39 -24.21
N GLN A 896 -20.66 -18.41 -25.53
CA GLN A 896 -20.77 -19.64 -26.29
C GLN A 896 -19.44 -20.41 -26.34
N LEU A 897 -18.32 -19.71 -26.54
CA LEU A 897 -16.99 -20.31 -26.50
C LEU A 897 -16.67 -20.87 -25.09
N ASP A 898 -16.95 -20.11 -24.04
CA ASP A 898 -16.73 -20.55 -22.67
C ASP A 898 -17.51 -21.84 -22.32
N LYS A 899 -18.77 -21.94 -22.77
CA LYS A 899 -19.56 -23.18 -22.60
C LYS A 899 -18.95 -24.39 -23.31
N LEU A 900 -18.47 -24.21 -24.54
CA LEU A 900 -17.83 -25.30 -25.29
C LEU A 900 -16.52 -25.75 -24.62
N VAL A 901 -15.74 -24.79 -24.12
CA VAL A 901 -14.46 -25.08 -23.41
C VAL A 901 -14.76 -25.78 -22.08
N MET A 902 -15.76 -25.33 -21.29
CA MET A 902 -16.18 -26.03 -20.07
C MET A 902 -16.55 -27.49 -20.33
N LYS A 903 -17.29 -27.72 -21.43
CA LYS A 903 -17.65 -29.08 -21.85
C LYS A 903 -16.43 -29.92 -22.23
N ALA A 904 -15.42 -29.32 -22.86
CA ALA A 904 -14.16 -30.00 -23.20
C ALA A 904 -13.38 -30.48 -21.98
N TYR A 905 -13.44 -29.73 -20.87
CA TYR A 905 -12.83 -30.12 -19.58
C TYR A 905 -13.67 -31.12 -18.78
N ASN A 906 -14.96 -31.25 -19.09
CA ASN A 906 -15.92 -32.02 -18.28
C ASN A 906 -15.91 -31.59 -16.80
N PHE A 907 -15.78 -30.31 -16.56
CA PHE A 907 -15.75 -29.74 -15.21
C PHE A 907 -17.18 -29.57 -14.66
N ASP A 908 -17.31 -29.74 -13.33
CA ASP A 908 -18.54 -29.38 -12.62
C ASP A 908 -18.74 -27.85 -12.68
N GLU A 909 -19.85 -27.41 -13.27
CA GLU A 909 -20.19 -25.98 -13.41
C GLU A 909 -20.40 -25.30 -12.05
N ASN A 910 -20.77 -26.05 -10.99
CA ASN A 910 -20.97 -25.56 -9.63
C ASN A 910 -19.69 -25.62 -8.78
N GLY A 911 -18.66 -26.30 -9.25
CA GLY A 911 -17.38 -26.45 -8.59
C GLY A 911 -16.43 -25.26 -8.79
N ASP A 912 -15.37 -25.16 -7.95
CA ASP A 912 -14.33 -24.17 -8.16
C ASP A 912 -13.46 -24.57 -9.36
N ILE A 913 -13.48 -23.76 -10.42
CA ILE A 913 -12.75 -24.01 -11.66
C ILE A 913 -11.23 -24.08 -11.41
N LEU A 914 -10.69 -23.26 -10.49
CA LEU A 914 -9.24 -23.25 -10.20
C LEU A 914 -8.82 -24.51 -9.46
N GLU A 915 -9.66 -25.04 -8.59
CA GLU A 915 -9.41 -26.30 -7.89
C GLU A 915 -9.39 -27.48 -8.87
N GLN A 916 -10.35 -27.53 -9.77
CA GLN A 916 -10.42 -28.56 -10.80
C GLN A 916 -9.24 -28.47 -11.77
N LEU A 917 -8.81 -27.25 -12.14
CA LEU A 917 -7.61 -27.05 -12.97
C LEU A 917 -6.33 -27.47 -12.24
N LEU A 918 -6.18 -27.13 -10.95
CA LEU A 918 -5.01 -27.53 -10.17
C LEU A 918 -4.94 -29.07 -10.06
N THR A 919 -6.06 -29.70 -9.76
CA THR A 919 -6.16 -31.18 -9.69
C THR A 919 -5.75 -31.81 -11.01
N LEU A 920 -6.22 -31.27 -12.14
CA LEU A 920 -5.84 -31.74 -13.49
C LEU A 920 -4.36 -31.50 -13.77
N ASN A 921 -3.80 -30.35 -13.41
CA ASN A 921 -2.37 -30.06 -13.58
C ASN A 921 -1.50 -31.06 -12.83
N LEU A 922 -1.80 -31.32 -11.57
CA LEU A 922 -1.03 -32.27 -10.74
C LEU A 922 -1.14 -33.68 -11.29
N ALA A 923 -2.34 -34.13 -11.70
CA ALA A 923 -2.54 -35.45 -12.30
C ALA A 923 -1.78 -35.64 -13.63
N ILE A 924 -1.71 -34.57 -14.47
CA ILE A 924 -0.90 -34.60 -15.70
C ILE A 924 0.58 -34.67 -15.34
N SER A 925 1.05 -33.84 -14.40
CA SER A 925 2.45 -33.81 -13.99
C SER A 925 2.93 -35.15 -13.43
N GLU A 926 2.09 -35.83 -12.63
CA GLU A 926 2.41 -37.16 -12.12
C GLU A 926 2.56 -38.20 -13.24
N LYS A 927 1.75 -38.12 -14.29
CA LYS A 927 1.85 -39.01 -15.44
C LYS A 927 3.05 -38.71 -16.34
N GLU A 928 3.53 -37.46 -16.36
CA GLU A 928 4.70 -37.03 -17.14
C GLU A 928 6.03 -37.38 -16.45
N ASN A 929 6.05 -37.59 -15.12
CA ASN A 929 7.21 -38.00 -14.33
C ASN A 929 7.38 -39.51 -14.30
#